data_55186aadba4d13cd2484c4077c47769d
#
_entry.id   55186aadba4d13cd2484c4077c47769d
#
_cell.length_a   1.000
_cell.length_b   1.000
_cell.length_c   1.000
_cell.angle_alpha   90.00
_cell.angle_beta   90.00
_cell.angle_gamma   90.00
#
_symmetry.space_group_name_H-M   'P 1'
#
loop_
_entity.id
_entity.type
_entity.pdbx_description
1 polymer ?
#
loop_
_entity_poly.entity_id
_entity_poly.type
_entity_poly.pdbx_seq_one_letter_code
_entity_poly.pdbx_strand_id
1 'polypeptide(L)'
;MPREFSLEKTRNIGIMAHIDAGKTTATERILFYTGRIHKIGETHEGASQMDWMEQEQERGITITSAATTAQWKGHRINIIDTPGHVDFTVEVERSLRVLDGAVAVLDAQSGVEPQTETVWRQATTYGVPRIVFVNKMDKVGADFLYSVGTIGDRLGANAHPVQLPIGAEDEFEGIIDLITMEAYYYLDDLGTRAEAKPIPDEYKEQAEEYRTNLVEAVAELDEDLMERYLEGEEFSNDELRAAVRKATLSVEFYPVFCGSAFKNKGVQLLIDGVVDYLPSPLDIPPIEGIVPGTDEEIVRKADDKEPFSALAFKVATDPFVGKLTFFRVYSGSLKSGSYIKNSTKDKRERVGRILQMHANSREEISEVYAGDIAGAVGLKDTSTGDTLCDEKSVVILESMEFPEPVISVAIEPKSKADQDKMAVALGKLAEEDPTFKTETNQETGQTIISGMGELHLDIIVDRLKREFKVEANVGNPQVSYRETFRGSAEVEGKFVRQSGGRGQYGHVWVKFEPNEEGAGFEFVNKIVGGVVPREYIPSVEAGIKESMENGVVAGYPLIDVKATLYDGSYHDVDSNETAFKVAASMALKAAKNKCNPVILEPIEKVEVVIPEEYMGDIMGDITSRRGRVEGMEARGPAQVVKAFVPLAEMFGYATSLRSNTQGRGTYTMHFDHYEEVPKSVAEEIIKKNAGE
;
A
#
# COMPACT_ATOMS: atom_id res chain seq x y z
N MET A 1 11.36 -17.30 -31.81
CA MET A 1 12.85 -17.32 -31.85
C MET A 1 13.30 -18.04 -30.59
N PRO A 2 14.48 -18.67 -30.55
CA PRO A 2 14.98 -19.19 -29.30
C PRO A 2 15.20 -18.02 -28.33
N ARG A 3 15.10 -18.29 -27.06
CA ARG A 3 15.37 -17.37 -25.94
C ARG A 3 16.77 -16.74 -26.08
N GLU A 4 16.88 -15.43 -25.90
CA GLU A 4 18.17 -14.72 -26.03
C GLU A 4 19.11 -15.01 -24.84
N PHE A 5 18.57 -15.04 -23.63
CA PHE A 5 19.29 -15.33 -22.39
C PHE A 5 18.69 -16.56 -21.70
N SER A 6 19.52 -17.47 -21.20
CA SER A 6 19.05 -18.59 -20.38
C SER A 6 18.48 -18.08 -19.04
N LEU A 7 17.65 -18.91 -18.38
CA LEU A 7 17.14 -18.60 -17.04
C LEU A 7 18.25 -18.36 -16.03
N GLU A 8 19.31 -19.13 -16.05
CA GLU A 8 20.49 -18.96 -15.19
C GLU A 8 21.16 -17.59 -15.32
N LYS A 9 21.08 -17.00 -16.53
CA LYS A 9 21.65 -15.70 -16.86
C LYS A 9 20.66 -14.54 -16.76
N THR A 10 19.52 -14.77 -16.12
CA THR A 10 18.50 -13.75 -15.88
C THR A 10 18.52 -13.35 -14.41
N ARG A 11 18.38 -12.06 -14.13
CA ARG A 11 18.25 -11.48 -12.78
C ARG A 11 17.04 -10.57 -12.78
N ASN A 12 16.12 -10.78 -11.87
CA ASN A 12 14.96 -9.91 -11.65
C ASN A 12 15.12 -9.24 -10.29
N ILE A 13 15.53 -7.99 -10.29
CA ILE A 13 15.91 -7.28 -9.08
C ILE A 13 15.07 -6.04 -8.83
N GLY A 14 14.87 -5.72 -7.56
CA GLY A 14 14.35 -4.44 -7.10
C GLY A 14 15.45 -3.60 -6.48
N ILE A 15 15.31 -2.28 -6.59
CA ILE A 15 16.14 -1.33 -5.86
C ILE A 15 15.26 -0.66 -4.83
N MET A 16 15.57 -0.88 -3.55
CA MET A 16 14.83 -0.34 -2.41
C MET A 16 15.72 0.55 -1.55
N ALA A 17 15.17 1.64 -1.04
CA ALA A 17 15.91 2.62 -0.27
C ALA A 17 15.00 3.52 0.54
N HIS A 18 15.55 4.15 1.57
CA HIS A 18 14.94 5.33 2.18
C HIS A 18 14.93 6.53 1.20
N ILE A 19 14.05 7.50 1.45
CA ILE A 19 14.02 8.77 0.71
C ILE A 19 15.42 9.39 0.75
N ASP A 20 15.87 9.93 -0.36
CA ASP A 20 17.18 10.58 -0.52
C ASP A 20 18.42 9.70 -0.27
N ALA A 21 18.32 8.39 -0.09
CA ALA A 21 19.49 7.51 -0.01
C ALA A 21 20.24 7.39 -1.35
N GLY A 22 19.69 7.93 -2.43
CA GLY A 22 20.32 7.96 -3.76
C GLY A 22 19.92 6.78 -4.65
N LYS A 23 18.74 6.20 -4.42
CA LYS A 23 18.18 5.10 -5.20
C LYS A 23 18.14 5.41 -6.70
N THR A 24 17.47 6.47 -7.11
CA THR A 24 17.32 6.87 -8.52
C THR A 24 18.67 7.17 -9.14
N THR A 25 19.60 7.83 -8.41
CA THR A 25 20.96 8.08 -8.89
C THR A 25 21.69 6.76 -9.14
N ALA A 26 21.60 5.78 -8.24
CA ALA A 26 22.20 4.46 -8.43
C ALA A 26 21.60 3.73 -9.64
N THR A 27 20.28 3.76 -9.82
CA THR A 27 19.59 3.16 -10.97
C THR A 27 20.02 3.80 -12.29
N GLU A 28 20.09 5.14 -12.36
CA GLU A 28 20.57 5.87 -13.54
C GLU A 28 22.02 5.49 -13.90
N ARG A 29 22.91 5.31 -12.91
CA ARG A 29 24.29 4.86 -13.14
C ARG A 29 24.36 3.42 -13.65
N ILE A 30 23.51 2.53 -13.12
CA ILE A 30 23.38 1.16 -13.63
C ILE A 30 22.99 1.18 -15.12
N LEU A 31 22.00 1.99 -15.48
CA LEU A 31 21.55 2.12 -16.87
C LEU A 31 22.65 2.72 -17.78
N PHE A 32 23.42 3.66 -17.27
CA PHE A 32 24.54 4.24 -18.01
C PHE A 32 25.63 3.20 -18.29
N TYR A 33 26.12 2.49 -17.27
CA TYR A 33 27.18 1.50 -17.44
C TYR A 33 26.77 0.29 -18.27
N THR A 34 25.49 -0.04 -18.26
CA THR A 34 24.93 -1.11 -19.10
C THR A 34 24.60 -0.64 -20.53
N GLY A 35 24.92 0.62 -20.87
CA GLY A 35 24.75 1.17 -22.22
C GLY A 35 23.29 1.43 -22.63
N ARG A 36 22.37 1.44 -21.68
CA ARG A 36 20.93 1.72 -21.96
C ARG A 36 20.65 3.20 -22.13
N ILE A 37 21.39 4.05 -21.45
CA ILE A 37 21.35 5.51 -21.62
C ILE A 37 22.74 6.02 -22.00
N HIS A 38 22.78 7.06 -22.83
CA HIS A 38 24.04 7.64 -23.34
C HIS A 38 24.50 8.85 -22.53
N LYS A 39 23.63 9.42 -21.72
CA LYS A 39 23.90 10.57 -20.88
C LYS A 39 23.31 10.33 -19.50
N ILE A 40 24.07 10.59 -18.48
CA ILE A 40 23.64 10.49 -17.08
C ILE A 40 22.61 11.60 -16.82
N GLY A 41 21.41 11.22 -16.34
CA GLY A 41 20.39 12.13 -15.85
C GLY A 41 20.61 12.43 -14.37
N GLU A 42 20.60 13.71 -13.99
CA GLU A 42 20.64 14.11 -12.58
C GLU A 42 19.23 14.30 -12.04
N THR A 43 18.92 13.65 -10.92
CA THR A 43 17.60 13.73 -10.28
C THR A 43 17.23 15.14 -9.86
N HIS A 44 18.20 15.92 -9.35
CA HIS A 44 17.97 17.30 -8.94
C HIS A 44 17.66 18.27 -10.09
N GLU A 45 17.97 17.87 -11.32
CA GLU A 45 17.66 18.64 -12.53
C GLU A 45 16.37 18.16 -13.22
N GLY A 46 15.67 17.17 -12.66
CA GLY A 46 14.48 16.55 -13.27
C GLY A 46 14.80 15.80 -14.58
N ALA A 47 16.05 15.36 -14.77
CA ALA A 47 16.54 14.74 -15.99
C ALA A 47 16.59 13.19 -15.91
N SER A 48 16.09 12.60 -14.83
CA SER A 48 16.04 11.14 -14.64
C SER A 48 15.16 10.48 -15.69
N GLN A 49 15.66 9.37 -16.25
CA GLN A 49 14.94 8.58 -17.25
C GLN A 49 13.93 7.62 -16.61
N MET A 50 14.11 7.29 -15.33
CA MET A 50 13.22 6.39 -14.59
C MET A 50 12.02 7.12 -14.01
N ASP A 51 12.18 8.37 -13.58
CA ASP A 51 11.11 9.22 -13.06
C ASP A 51 10.42 9.92 -14.26
N TRP A 52 9.43 9.26 -14.85
CA TRP A 52 8.79 9.73 -16.09
C TRP A 52 7.59 10.65 -15.86
N MET A 53 7.01 10.65 -14.65
CA MET A 53 5.91 11.54 -14.31
C MET A 53 6.42 12.95 -14.00
N GLU A 54 5.71 13.98 -14.48
CA GLU A 54 6.04 15.39 -14.15
C GLU A 54 6.13 15.60 -12.62
N GLN A 55 5.25 14.95 -11.86
CA GLN A 55 5.21 15.03 -10.40
C GLN A 55 6.44 14.40 -9.72
N GLU A 56 6.96 13.29 -10.28
CA GLU A 56 8.21 12.68 -9.81
C GLU A 56 9.38 13.62 -10.01
N GLN A 57 9.46 14.22 -11.20
CA GLN A 57 10.50 15.17 -11.58
C GLN A 57 10.44 16.48 -10.76
N GLU A 58 9.23 17.04 -10.56
CA GLU A 58 9.02 18.25 -9.77
C GLU A 58 9.34 18.06 -8.29
N ARG A 59 9.02 16.89 -7.73
CA ARG A 59 9.20 16.58 -6.30
C ARG A 59 10.53 15.90 -5.99
N GLY A 60 11.22 15.39 -7.01
CA GLY A 60 12.47 14.64 -6.86
C GLY A 60 12.31 13.28 -6.16
N ILE A 61 11.12 12.68 -6.21
CA ILE A 61 10.80 11.40 -5.59
C ILE A 61 10.17 10.44 -6.59
N THR A 62 10.51 9.16 -6.51
CA THR A 62 9.82 8.11 -7.25
C THR A 62 8.46 7.82 -6.60
N ILE A 63 7.39 7.93 -7.38
CA ILE A 63 6.01 7.71 -6.96
C ILE A 63 5.53 6.34 -7.40
N THR A 64 5.79 5.99 -8.67
CA THR A 64 5.39 4.72 -9.26
C THR A 64 6.60 3.86 -9.60
N SER A 65 6.51 2.56 -9.38
CA SER A 65 7.57 1.64 -9.79
C SER A 65 7.74 1.65 -11.31
N ALA A 66 8.98 1.73 -11.77
CA ALA A 66 9.34 1.66 -13.17
C ALA A 66 10.14 0.39 -13.46
N ALA A 67 9.83 -0.30 -14.55
CA ALA A 67 10.53 -1.50 -14.96
C ALA A 67 11.46 -1.20 -16.16
N THR A 68 12.68 -1.68 -16.12
CA THR A 68 13.64 -1.57 -17.22
C THR A 68 14.47 -2.83 -17.34
N THR A 69 15.06 -3.04 -18.51
CA THR A 69 15.94 -4.18 -18.79
C THR A 69 17.32 -3.71 -19.20
N ALA A 70 18.32 -4.25 -18.54
CA ALA A 70 19.74 -3.99 -18.80
C ALA A 70 20.49 -5.31 -19.13
N GLN A 71 21.71 -5.19 -19.65
CA GLN A 71 22.59 -6.33 -19.92
C GLN A 71 23.98 -6.07 -19.34
N TRP A 72 24.51 -7.04 -18.61
CA TRP A 72 25.83 -6.95 -18.00
C TRP A 72 26.54 -8.30 -17.99
N LYS A 73 27.79 -8.33 -18.48
CA LYS A 73 28.61 -9.55 -18.52
C LYS A 73 27.88 -10.80 -19.02
N GLY A 74 27.07 -10.65 -20.09
CA GLY A 74 26.30 -11.74 -20.68
C GLY A 74 25.07 -12.20 -19.88
N HIS A 75 24.64 -11.39 -18.90
CA HIS A 75 23.40 -11.56 -18.14
C HIS A 75 22.39 -10.50 -18.52
N ARG A 76 21.13 -10.88 -18.45
CA ARG A 76 19.99 -9.98 -18.54
C ARG A 76 19.54 -9.60 -17.12
N ILE A 77 19.45 -8.32 -16.85
CA ILE A 77 19.01 -7.78 -15.56
C ILE A 77 17.73 -6.97 -15.79
N ASN A 78 16.62 -7.47 -15.27
CA ASN A 78 15.37 -6.73 -15.19
C ASN A 78 15.37 -5.99 -13.85
N ILE A 79 15.21 -4.68 -13.89
CA ILE A 79 15.27 -3.80 -12.73
C ILE A 79 13.89 -3.20 -12.54
N ILE A 80 13.33 -3.32 -11.34
CA ILE A 80 12.16 -2.58 -10.90
C ILE A 80 12.62 -1.55 -9.89
N ASP A 81 12.53 -0.29 -10.28
CA ASP A 81 12.79 0.84 -9.38
C ASP A 81 11.55 1.09 -8.54
N THR A 82 11.67 1.04 -7.20
CA THR A 82 10.55 1.11 -6.28
C THR A 82 10.50 2.48 -5.58
N PRO A 83 9.32 3.00 -5.22
CA PRO A 83 9.22 4.22 -4.42
C PRO A 83 9.93 4.09 -3.07
N GLY A 84 10.42 5.21 -2.55
CA GLY A 84 11.05 5.28 -1.23
C GLY A 84 10.15 5.86 -0.14
N HIS A 85 8.95 6.36 -0.48
CA HIS A 85 8.07 7.05 0.47
C HIS A 85 7.05 6.09 1.13
N VAL A 86 6.76 6.32 2.41
CA VAL A 86 5.83 5.46 3.19
C VAL A 86 4.42 5.35 2.60
N ASP A 87 3.93 6.39 1.92
CA ASP A 87 2.61 6.37 1.29
C ASP A 87 2.54 5.39 0.11
N PHE A 88 3.70 4.97 -0.42
CA PHE A 88 3.82 4.07 -1.57
C PHE A 88 4.43 2.72 -1.22
N THR A 89 4.45 2.33 0.05
CA THR A 89 4.98 1.03 0.49
C THR A 89 4.31 -0.16 -0.21
N VAL A 90 3.07 0.00 -0.64
CA VAL A 90 2.34 -1.01 -1.42
C VAL A 90 2.92 -1.20 -2.82
N GLU A 91 3.42 -0.14 -3.46
CA GLU A 91 4.17 -0.27 -4.73
C GLU A 91 5.45 -1.09 -4.52
N VAL A 92 6.13 -0.89 -3.39
CA VAL A 92 7.30 -1.69 -3.01
C VAL A 92 6.91 -3.15 -2.81
N GLU A 93 5.85 -3.41 -2.06
CA GLU A 93 5.35 -4.75 -1.75
C GLU A 93 4.96 -5.52 -3.03
N ARG A 94 4.20 -4.88 -3.92
CA ARG A 94 3.86 -5.44 -5.24
C ARG A 94 5.10 -5.81 -6.05
N SER A 95 6.11 -4.97 -6.01
CA SER A 95 7.36 -5.20 -6.70
C SER A 95 8.13 -6.36 -6.08
N LEU A 96 8.27 -6.39 -4.75
CA LEU A 96 8.96 -7.45 -4.03
C LEU A 96 8.35 -8.84 -4.29
N ARG A 97 7.03 -8.91 -4.48
CA ARG A 97 6.33 -10.17 -4.78
C ARG A 97 6.76 -10.82 -6.10
N VAL A 98 7.21 -10.04 -7.07
CA VAL A 98 7.58 -10.50 -8.40
C VAL A 98 9.08 -10.48 -8.67
N LEU A 99 9.88 -10.05 -7.69
CA LEU A 99 11.32 -10.02 -7.77
C LEU A 99 11.95 -11.29 -7.24
N ASP A 100 13.13 -11.62 -7.76
CA ASP A 100 13.93 -12.74 -7.28
C ASP A 100 14.96 -12.28 -6.24
N GLY A 101 15.43 -11.04 -6.36
CA GLY A 101 16.41 -10.44 -5.45
C GLY A 101 16.25 -8.94 -5.34
N ALA A 102 16.95 -8.31 -4.40
CA ALA A 102 16.90 -6.86 -4.21
C ALA A 102 18.26 -6.27 -3.86
N VAL A 103 18.41 -4.97 -4.18
CA VAL A 103 19.52 -4.12 -3.74
C VAL A 103 18.95 -3.12 -2.73
N ALA A 104 19.42 -3.17 -1.49
CA ALA A 104 19.08 -2.20 -0.46
C ALA A 104 20.14 -1.08 -0.44
N VAL A 105 19.72 0.15 -0.76
CA VAL A 105 20.63 1.30 -0.79
C VAL A 105 20.49 2.08 0.51
N LEU A 106 21.61 2.27 1.22
CA LEU A 106 21.71 3.05 2.46
C LEU A 106 22.52 4.32 2.22
N ASP A 107 22.21 5.39 2.94
CA ASP A 107 23.04 6.59 3.03
C ASP A 107 24.18 6.33 4.03
N ALA A 108 25.43 6.52 3.63
CA ALA A 108 26.61 6.27 4.46
C ALA A 108 26.66 7.12 5.74
N GLN A 109 25.93 8.23 5.80
CA GLN A 109 25.85 9.07 6.99
C GLN A 109 24.80 8.57 7.99
N SER A 110 23.64 8.08 7.49
CA SER A 110 22.49 7.75 8.31
C SER A 110 22.38 6.24 8.63
N GLY A 111 22.93 5.39 7.77
CA GLY A 111 22.75 3.93 7.87
C GLY A 111 21.29 3.52 7.64
N VAL A 112 20.78 2.62 8.47
CA VAL A 112 19.39 2.16 8.42
C VAL A 112 18.45 3.23 8.96
N GLU A 113 17.46 3.59 8.17
CA GLU A 113 16.43 4.60 8.48
C GLU A 113 15.03 3.95 8.54
N PRO A 114 13.99 4.61 9.11
CA PRO A 114 12.69 3.98 9.37
C PRO A 114 12.01 3.33 8.17
N GLN A 115 12.13 3.92 7.00
CA GLN A 115 11.57 3.33 5.78
C GLN A 115 12.37 2.11 5.32
N THR A 116 13.70 2.11 5.55
CA THR A 116 14.53 0.92 5.32
C THR A 116 14.03 -0.24 6.17
N GLU A 117 13.71 -0.01 7.45
CA GLU A 117 13.16 -1.04 8.34
C GLU A 117 11.87 -1.66 7.78
N THR A 118 10.97 -0.81 7.26
CA THR A 118 9.69 -1.24 6.70
C THR A 118 9.87 -2.10 5.45
N VAL A 119 10.63 -1.61 4.45
CA VAL A 119 10.83 -2.36 3.20
C VAL A 119 11.70 -3.60 3.41
N TRP A 120 12.62 -3.57 4.36
CA TRP A 120 13.43 -4.73 4.76
C TRP A 120 12.56 -5.85 5.34
N ARG A 121 11.62 -5.50 6.22
CA ARG A 121 10.67 -6.46 6.81
C ARG A 121 9.78 -7.08 5.73
N GLN A 122 9.25 -6.28 4.81
CA GLN A 122 8.48 -6.78 3.67
C GLN A 122 9.30 -7.76 2.81
N ALA A 123 10.54 -7.40 2.47
CA ALA A 123 11.43 -8.28 1.72
C ALA A 123 11.74 -9.59 2.47
N THR A 124 11.83 -9.55 3.80
CA THR A 124 12.00 -10.75 4.64
C THR A 124 10.74 -11.62 4.62
N THR A 125 9.55 -11.03 4.69
CA THR A 125 8.27 -11.75 4.60
C THR A 125 8.15 -12.53 3.29
N TYR A 126 8.61 -11.93 2.18
CA TYR A 126 8.60 -12.59 0.86
C TYR A 126 9.84 -13.45 0.59
N GLY A 127 10.75 -13.61 1.54
CA GLY A 127 11.95 -14.42 1.39
C GLY A 127 12.89 -13.93 0.27
N VAL A 128 12.94 -12.61 0.01
CA VAL A 128 13.75 -12.03 -1.07
C VAL A 128 15.22 -11.88 -0.66
N PRO A 129 16.17 -12.58 -1.30
CA PRO A 129 17.61 -12.38 -1.09
C PRO A 129 18.03 -10.95 -1.41
N ARG A 130 18.95 -10.40 -0.64
CA ARG A 130 19.36 -9.00 -0.74
C ARG A 130 20.85 -8.82 -0.67
N ILE A 131 21.34 -7.83 -1.41
CA ILE A 131 22.65 -7.22 -1.20
C ILE A 131 22.47 -5.78 -0.74
N VAL A 132 23.41 -5.26 0.00
CA VAL A 132 23.34 -3.89 0.54
C VAL A 132 24.38 -3.02 -0.16
N PHE A 133 24.01 -1.80 -0.52
CA PHE A 133 24.89 -0.80 -1.08
C PHE A 133 24.90 0.45 -0.21
N VAL A 134 25.98 0.65 0.54
CA VAL A 134 26.21 1.87 1.31
C VAL A 134 26.72 2.95 0.35
N ASN A 135 25.79 3.83 0.01
CA ASN A 135 25.96 4.90 -0.99
C ASN A 135 26.35 6.22 -0.33
N LYS A 136 26.79 7.18 -1.14
CA LYS A 136 27.20 8.53 -0.72
C LYS A 136 28.42 8.53 0.21
N MET A 137 29.38 7.67 -0.05
CA MET A 137 30.67 7.70 0.66
C MET A 137 31.44 9.01 0.53
N ASP A 138 31.05 9.85 -0.44
CA ASP A 138 31.58 11.20 -0.68
C ASP A 138 30.92 12.30 0.18
N LYS A 139 29.89 11.98 0.94
CA LYS A 139 29.15 12.95 1.75
C LYS A 139 29.85 13.20 3.08
N VAL A 140 29.81 14.45 3.56
CA VAL A 140 30.33 14.82 4.89
C VAL A 140 29.62 14.00 5.97
N GLY A 141 30.37 13.36 6.86
CA GLY A 141 29.85 12.48 7.89
C GLY A 141 29.59 11.04 7.42
N ALA A 142 30.06 10.67 6.23
CA ALA A 142 29.96 9.28 5.74
C ALA A 142 30.82 8.34 6.58
N ASP A 143 30.21 7.30 7.12
CA ASP A 143 30.86 6.23 7.88
C ASP A 143 30.30 4.87 7.46
N PHE A 144 31.12 4.11 6.74
CA PHE A 144 30.75 2.80 6.22
C PHE A 144 30.50 1.79 7.33
N LEU A 145 31.41 1.70 8.32
CA LEU A 145 31.32 0.70 9.36
C LEU A 145 30.17 0.97 10.33
N TYR A 146 29.91 2.25 10.62
CA TYR A 146 28.70 2.65 11.35
C TYR A 146 27.45 2.19 10.61
N SER A 147 27.37 2.46 9.30
CA SER A 147 26.22 2.06 8.48
C SER A 147 26.00 0.55 8.47
N VAL A 148 27.07 -0.25 8.38
CA VAL A 148 27.02 -1.73 8.50
C VAL A 148 26.51 -2.14 9.89
N GLY A 149 27.02 -1.52 10.96
CA GLY A 149 26.58 -1.78 12.33
C GLY A 149 25.08 -1.56 12.52
N THR A 150 24.51 -0.50 11.93
CA THR A 150 23.06 -0.23 12.02
C THR A 150 22.18 -1.33 11.41
N ILE A 151 22.69 -2.12 10.45
CA ILE A 151 21.96 -3.26 9.88
C ILE A 151 21.76 -4.35 10.94
N GLY A 152 22.81 -4.67 11.69
CA GLY A 152 22.72 -5.60 12.82
C GLY A 152 21.82 -5.07 13.93
N ASP A 153 22.06 -3.82 14.37
CA ASP A 153 21.39 -3.22 15.51
C ASP A 153 19.89 -2.99 15.31
N ARG A 154 19.49 -2.50 14.12
CA ARG A 154 18.10 -2.10 13.85
C ARG A 154 17.29 -3.16 13.12
N LEU A 155 17.92 -3.98 12.28
CA LEU A 155 17.24 -5.00 11.48
C LEU A 155 17.44 -6.41 12.03
N GLY A 156 18.39 -6.61 12.94
CA GLY A 156 18.77 -7.94 13.44
C GLY A 156 19.34 -8.83 12.31
N ALA A 157 19.90 -8.22 11.26
CA ALA A 157 20.33 -8.90 10.04
C ALA A 157 21.84 -9.18 10.05
N ASN A 158 22.22 -10.40 9.62
CA ASN A 158 23.60 -10.85 9.53
C ASN A 158 24.27 -10.29 8.25
N ALA A 159 24.74 -9.05 8.33
CA ALA A 159 25.34 -8.31 7.21
C ALA A 159 26.86 -8.19 7.37
N HIS A 160 27.59 -8.57 6.33
CA HIS A 160 29.05 -8.51 6.31
C HIS A 160 29.57 -7.77 5.07
N PRO A 161 30.58 -6.90 5.27
CA PRO A 161 31.29 -6.26 4.18
C PRO A 161 31.91 -7.29 3.22
N VAL A 162 31.68 -7.14 1.93
CA VAL A 162 32.45 -7.77 0.85
C VAL A 162 33.42 -6.78 0.23
N GLN A 163 33.31 -5.52 0.63
CA GLN A 163 34.14 -4.41 0.22
C GLN A 163 34.43 -3.49 1.41
N LEU A 164 35.55 -2.77 1.34
CA LEU A 164 35.86 -1.68 2.27
C LEU A 164 36.19 -0.41 1.45
N PRO A 165 35.78 0.78 1.91
CA PRO A 165 36.15 2.03 1.25
C PRO A 165 37.60 2.40 1.52
N ILE A 166 38.25 3.04 0.56
CA ILE A 166 39.54 3.73 0.71
C ILE A 166 39.21 5.21 0.88
N GLY A 167 39.36 5.71 2.10
CA GLY A 167 38.94 7.06 2.47
C GLY A 167 37.44 7.20 2.63
N ALA A 168 37.00 8.39 3.03
CA ALA A 168 35.60 8.80 3.16
C ALA A 168 35.49 10.30 2.84
N GLU A 169 34.26 10.78 2.61
CA GLU A 169 33.99 12.18 2.27
C GLU A 169 34.76 12.63 1.02
N ASP A 170 35.44 13.77 1.07
CA ASP A 170 36.26 14.29 -0.05
C ASP A 170 37.48 13.41 -0.34
N GLU A 171 37.93 12.59 0.61
CA GLU A 171 39.05 11.66 0.49
C GLU A 171 38.61 10.26 0.02
N PHE A 172 37.37 10.06 -0.37
CA PHE A 172 36.90 8.78 -0.91
C PHE A 172 37.49 8.53 -2.30
N GLU A 173 38.56 7.74 -2.37
CA GLU A 173 39.35 7.51 -3.57
C GLU A 173 39.09 6.18 -4.28
N GLY A 174 38.79 5.11 -3.51
CA GLY A 174 38.70 3.77 -4.07
C GLY A 174 37.98 2.77 -3.17
N ILE A 175 38.00 1.53 -3.59
CA ILE A 175 37.31 0.41 -2.95
C ILE A 175 38.22 -0.80 -2.87
N ILE A 176 38.31 -1.43 -1.72
CA ILE A 176 38.98 -2.71 -1.52
C ILE A 176 37.94 -3.82 -1.69
N ASP A 177 38.19 -4.76 -2.58
CA ASP A 177 37.41 -5.99 -2.73
C ASP A 177 37.99 -7.08 -1.82
N LEU A 178 37.20 -7.55 -0.87
CA LEU A 178 37.63 -8.56 0.10
C LEU A 178 37.64 -9.99 -0.47
N ILE A 179 37.05 -10.22 -1.64
CA ILE A 179 37.10 -11.51 -2.32
C ILE A 179 38.43 -11.66 -3.06
N THR A 180 38.83 -10.65 -3.83
CA THR A 180 40.06 -10.67 -4.63
C THR A 180 41.27 -10.15 -3.86
N MET A 181 41.08 -9.42 -2.77
CA MET A 181 42.11 -8.70 -2.01
C MET A 181 42.88 -7.72 -2.87
N GLU A 182 42.16 -6.95 -3.68
CA GLU A 182 42.65 -5.90 -4.54
C GLU A 182 41.95 -4.57 -4.25
N ALA A 183 42.67 -3.46 -4.51
CA ALA A 183 42.11 -2.11 -4.38
C ALA A 183 41.80 -1.54 -5.77
N TYR A 184 40.60 -1.06 -5.97
CA TYR A 184 40.11 -0.46 -7.20
C TYR A 184 40.10 1.06 -7.10
N TYR A 185 40.81 1.73 -7.99
CA TYR A 185 40.88 3.19 -8.12
C TYR A 185 40.27 3.64 -9.44
N TYR A 186 39.48 4.72 -9.38
CA TYR A 186 38.82 5.28 -10.56
C TYR A 186 39.65 6.40 -11.19
N LEU A 187 39.92 6.27 -12.48
CA LEU A 187 40.86 7.14 -13.21
C LEU A 187 40.17 8.29 -13.97
N ASP A 188 38.84 8.28 -14.06
CA ASP A 188 38.06 9.32 -14.72
C ASP A 188 36.78 9.66 -13.92
N ASP A 189 36.28 10.88 -14.15
CA ASP A 189 35.09 11.40 -13.46
C ASP A 189 33.80 10.61 -13.77
N LEU A 190 33.77 9.91 -14.91
CA LEU A 190 32.64 9.06 -15.27
C LEU A 190 32.75 7.64 -14.71
N GLY A 191 33.87 7.33 -14.03
CA GLY A 191 34.09 6.01 -13.45
C GLY A 191 34.19 4.87 -14.48
N THR A 192 34.45 5.19 -15.77
CA THR A 192 34.48 4.19 -16.84
C THR A 192 35.75 3.37 -16.85
N ARG A 193 36.80 3.88 -16.23
CA ARG A 193 38.11 3.22 -16.11
C ARG A 193 38.50 3.06 -14.66
N ALA A 194 38.45 1.83 -14.18
CA ALA A 194 38.99 1.46 -12.88
C ALA A 194 40.29 0.67 -13.05
N GLU A 195 41.23 0.88 -12.16
CA GLU A 195 42.52 0.18 -12.12
C GLU A 195 42.64 -0.60 -10.81
N ALA A 196 42.90 -1.91 -10.91
CA ALA A 196 43.19 -2.75 -9.77
C ALA A 196 44.66 -2.58 -9.33
N LYS A 197 44.86 -2.35 -8.04
CA LYS A 197 46.20 -2.18 -7.41
C LYS A 197 46.28 -3.04 -6.14
N PRO A 198 47.51 -3.32 -5.66
CA PRO A 198 47.67 -3.90 -4.32
C PRO A 198 47.02 -2.99 -3.25
N ILE A 199 46.47 -3.60 -2.21
CA ILE A 199 45.89 -2.88 -1.07
C ILE A 199 47.01 -2.02 -0.43
N PRO A 200 46.74 -0.72 -0.15
CA PRO A 200 47.70 0.12 0.59
C PRO A 200 48.04 -0.46 1.96
N ASP A 201 49.27 -0.29 2.40
CA ASP A 201 49.76 -0.90 3.64
C ASP A 201 48.93 -0.53 4.86
N GLU A 202 48.37 0.68 4.90
CA GLU A 202 47.51 1.18 5.99
C GLU A 202 46.17 0.44 6.10
N TYR A 203 45.69 -0.18 5.03
CA TYR A 203 44.39 -0.92 5.01
C TYR A 203 44.56 -2.44 5.05
N LYS A 204 45.80 -2.97 4.94
CA LYS A 204 46.03 -4.41 4.84
C LYS A 204 45.50 -5.18 6.05
N GLU A 205 45.86 -4.74 7.25
CA GLU A 205 45.43 -5.39 8.49
C GLU A 205 43.87 -5.41 8.60
N GLN A 206 43.26 -4.29 8.31
CA GLN A 206 41.78 -4.19 8.31
C GLN A 206 41.18 -5.10 7.24
N ALA A 207 41.72 -5.13 6.02
CA ALA A 207 41.21 -5.97 4.95
C ALA A 207 41.33 -7.46 5.28
N GLU A 208 42.42 -7.89 5.89
CA GLU A 208 42.63 -9.27 6.35
C GLU A 208 41.65 -9.64 7.46
N GLU A 209 41.44 -8.77 8.43
CA GLU A 209 40.47 -8.96 9.49
C GLU A 209 39.04 -9.13 8.94
N TYR A 210 38.60 -8.20 8.08
CA TYR A 210 37.24 -8.27 7.51
C TYR A 210 37.06 -9.43 6.51
N ARG A 211 38.11 -9.83 5.79
CA ARG A 211 38.06 -11.04 4.99
C ARG A 211 37.90 -12.29 5.88
N THR A 212 38.61 -12.36 7.00
CA THR A 212 38.48 -13.48 7.95
C THR A 212 37.05 -13.53 8.50
N ASN A 213 36.50 -12.40 8.94
CA ASN A 213 35.14 -12.31 9.44
C ASN A 213 34.11 -12.72 8.36
N LEU A 214 34.34 -12.36 7.11
CA LEU A 214 33.52 -12.78 5.97
C LEU A 214 33.56 -14.30 5.75
N VAL A 215 34.74 -14.90 5.79
CA VAL A 215 34.91 -16.36 5.65
C VAL A 215 34.23 -17.11 6.80
N GLU A 216 34.40 -16.66 8.05
CA GLU A 216 33.74 -17.23 9.21
C GLU A 216 32.22 -17.18 9.06
N ALA A 217 31.66 -16.02 8.72
CA ALA A 217 30.22 -15.83 8.59
C ALA A 217 29.57 -16.71 7.51
N VAL A 218 30.23 -16.95 6.37
CA VAL A 218 29.69 -17.85 5.36
C VAL A 218 29.92 -19.32 5.71
N ALA A 219 31.00 -19.66 6.42
CA ALA A 219 31.28 -21.02 6.90
C ALA A 219 30.26 -21.44 7.96
N GLU A 220 29.80 -20.54 8.84
CA GLU A 220 28.74 -20.83 9.84
C GLU A 220 27.42 -21.33 9.22
N LEU A 221 27.17 -20.99 7.96
CA LEU A 221 25.96 -21.37 7.22
C LEU A 221 26.13 -22.63 6.37
N ASP A 222 27.33 -23.28 6.39
CA ASP A 222 27.64 -24.43 5.57
C ASP A 222 28.57 -25.39 6.31
N GLU A 223 28.06 -26.59 6.65
CA GLU A 223 28.79 -27.58 7.45
C GLU A 223 30.12 -28.00 6.79
N ASP A 224 30.15 -28.21 5.48
CA ASP A 224 31.35 -28.61 4.74
C ASP A 224 32.41 -27.49 4.73
N LEU A 225 31.97 -26.22 4.59
CA LEU A 225 32.87 -25.08 4.64
C LEU A 225 33.40 -24.83 6.07
N MET A 226 32.54 -25.05 7.08
CA MET A 226 32.96 -24.91 8.48
C MET A 226 34.04 -25.95 8.85
N GLU A 227 33.90 -27.21 8.44
CA GLU A 227 34.90 -28.26 8.68
C GLU A 227 36.25 -27.88 8.08
N ARG A 228 36.26 -27.45 6.80
CA ARG A 228 37.48 -27.02 6.08
C ARG A 228 38.11 -25.75 6.73
N TYR A 229 37.26 -24.81 7.17
CA TYR A 229 37.75 -23.62 7.87
C TYR A 229 38.45 -23.97 9.19
N LEU A 230 37.85 -24.89 10.00
CA LEU A 230 38.42 -25.34 11.25
C LEU A 230 39.73 -26.15 11.07
N GLU A 231 39.88 -26.82 9.91
CA GLU A 231 41.11 -27.51 9.52
C GLU A 231 42.22 -26.52 9.04
N GLY A 232 41.89 -25.23 8.89
CA GLY A 232 42.80 -24.18 8.46
C GLY A 232 43.04 -24.15 6.95
N GLU A 233 42.12 -24.68 6.15
CA GLU A 233 42.17 -24.59 4.70
C GLU A 233 41.89 -23.16 4.22
N GLU A 234 42.67 -22.70 3.21
CA GLU A 234 42.41 -21.45 2.53
C GLU A 234 41.40 -21.68 1.39
N PHE A 235 40.42 -20.77 1.27
CA PHE A 235 39.45 -20.79 0.18
C PHE A 235 39.95 -19.97 -1.01
N SER A 236 39.84 -20.50 -2.21
CA SER A 236 40.06 -19.73 -3.44
C SER A 236 38.96 -18.63 -3.58
N ASN A 237 39.27 -17.61 -4.40
CA ASN A 237 38.32 -16.52 -4.65
C ASN A 237 37.01 -17.04 -5.25
N ASP A 238 37.05 -18.07 -6.10
CA ASP A 238 35.84 -18.64 -6.70
C ASP A 238 35.01 -19.44 -5.70
N GLU A 239 35.68 -20.20 -4.80
CA GLU A 239 34.99 -20.91 -3.71
C GLU A 239 34.33 -19.91 -2.72
N LEU A 240 35.04 -18.87 -2.35
CA LEU A 240 34.50 -17.83 -1.46
C LEU A 240 33.33 -17.10 -2.11
N ARG A 241 33.41 -16.78 -3.41
CA ARG A 241 32.33 -16.17 -4.17
C ARG A 241 31.08 -17.08 -4.20
N ALA A 242 31.29 -18.38 -4.44
CA ALA A 242 30.22 -19.38 -4.42
C ALA A 242 29.59 -19.52 -3.03
N ALA A 243 30.40 -19.48 -1.96
CA ALA A 243 29.93 -19.53 -0.58
C ALA A 243 29.09 -18.31 -0.20
N VAL A 244 29.56 -17.09 -0.56
CA VAL A 244 28.80 -15.84 -0.35
C VAL A 244 27.48 -15.89 -1.11
N ARG A 245 27.46 -16.39 -2.36
CA ARG A 245 26.22 -16.58 -3.11
C ARG A 245 25.25 -17.53 -2.39
N LYS A 246 25.71 -18.71 -1.97
CA LYS A 246 24.90 -19.71 -1.28
C LYS A 246 24.30 -19.12 0.00
N ALA A 247 25.10 -18.41 0.79
CA ALA A 247 24.68 -17.74 2.01
C ALA A 247 23.67 -16.61 1.72
N THR A 248 23.85 -15.82 0.65
CA THR A 248 22.90 -14.77 0.25
C THR A 248 21.55 -15.36 -0.15
N LEU A 249 21.54 -16.48 -0.88
CA LEU A 249 20.33 -17.15 -1.34
C LEU A 249 19.50 -17.77 -0.19
N SER A 250 20.12 -18.09 0.96
CA SER A 250 19.41 -18.58 2.14
C SER A 250 18.61 -17.50 2.88
N VAL A 251 18.82 -16.23 2.53
CA VAL A 251 18.20 -15.04 3.20
C VAL A 251 18.65 -14.91 4.67
N GLU A 252 19.75 -15.54 5.05
CA GLU A 252 20.36 -15.49 6.39
C GLU A 252 21.66 -14.68 6.41
N PHE A 253 22.12 -14.22 5.24
CA PHE A 253 23.35 -13.48 5.07
C PHE A 253 23.17 -12.36 4.03
N TYR A 254 23.77 -11.21 4.28
CA TYR A 254 23.64 -10.01 3.42
C TYR A 254 24.99 -9.38 3.11
N PRO A 255 25.53 -9.56 1.89
CA PRO A 255 26.80 -8.93 1.52
C PRO A 255 26.65 -7.41 1.35
N VAL A 256 27.58 -6.66 1.92
CA VAL A 256 27.55 -5.19 1.92
C VAL A 256 28.63 -4.63 1.03
N PHE A 257 28.22 -3.80 0.09
CA PHE A 257 29.02 -3.03 -0.86
C PHE A 257 29.11 -1.58 -0.43
N CYS A 258 30.10 -0.85 -0.94
CA CYS A 258 30.23 0.58 -0.72
C CYS A 258 30.49 1.35 -2.02
N GLY A 259 30.14 2.65 -2.02
CA GLY A 259 30.41 3.51 -3.15
C GLY A 259 29.76 4.87 -3.08
N SER A 260 29.89 5.61 -4.16
CA SER A 260 29.17 6.86 -4.41
C SER A 260 28.63 6.85 -5.83
N ALA A 261 27.32 6.68 -5.96
CA ALA A 261 26.65 6.75 -7.25
C ALA A 261 26.82 8.15 -7.87
N PHE A 262 26.78 9.20 -7.07
CA PHE A 262 26.99 10.58 -7.53
C PHE A 262 28.40 10.82 -8.10
N LYS A 263 29.43 10.29 -7.45
CA LYS A 263 30.83 10.37 -7.91
C LYS A 263 31.23 9.26 -8.89
N ASN A 264 30.25 8.43 -9.32
CA ASN A 264 30.50 7.35 -10.28
C ASN A 264 31.51 6.30 -9.81
N LYS A 265 31.56 6.00 -8.52
CA LYS A 265 32.48 5.03 -7.91
C LYS A 265 31.73 3.87 -7.27
N GLY A 266 32.07 2.63 -7.58
CA GLY A 266 31.56 1.42 -6.96
C GLY A 266 30.34 0.80 -7.65
N VAL A 267 29.69 1.47 -8.58
CA VAL A 267 28.44 0.97 -9.19
C VAL A 267 28.67 -0.25 -10.08
N GLN A 268 29.78 -0.30 -10.83
CA GLN A 268 30.11 -1.48 -11.65
C GLN A 268 30.35 -2.71 -10.77
N LEU A 269 31.05 -2.56 -9.65
CA LEU A 269 31.26 -3.63 -8.67
C LEU A 269 29.96 -4.09 -8.02
N LEU A 270 29.03 -3.15 -7.81
CA LEU A 270 27.68 -3.49 -7.35
C LEU A 270 26.92 -4.33 -8.38
N ILE A 271 27.01 -3.97 -9.68
CA ILE A 271 26.35 -4.74 -10.76
C ILE A 271 26.99 -6.13 -10.87
N ASP A 272 28.31 -6.23 -10.69
CA ASP A 272 29.00 -7.52 -10.57
C ASP A 272 28.42 -8.35 -9.42
N GLY A 273 28.22 -7.75 -8.24
CA GLY A 273 27.59 -8.40 -7.09
C GLY A 273 26.15 -8.85 -7.36
N VAL A 274 25.36 -8.07 -8.13
CA VAL A 274 24.04 -8.50 -8.59
C VAL A 274 24.10 -9.79 -9.40
N VAL A 275 25.06 -9.88 -10.34
CA VAL A 275 25.24 -11.08 -11.16
C VAL A 275 25.74 -12.25 -10.34
N ASP A 276 26.73 -12.01 -9.44
CA ASP A 276 27.44 -13.06 -8.70
C ASP A 276 26.61 -13.61 -7.52
N TYR A 277 25.84 -12.77 -6.80
CA TYR A 277 25.22 -13.15 -5.52
C TYR A 277 23.71 -13.22 -5.54
N LEU A 278 23.01 -12.46 -6.39
CA LEU A 278 21.55 -12.50 -6.44
C LEU A 278 21.03 -13.68 -7.29
N PRO A 279 19.82 -14.19 -6.96
CA PRO A 279 19.27 -15.38 -7.61
C PRO A 279 18.90 -15.17 -9.08
N SER A 280 18.95 -16.25 -9.83
CA SER A 280 18.24 -16.43 -11.08
C SER A 280 16.82 -16.98 -10.80
N PRO A 281 15.90 -16.98 -11.78
CA PRO A 281 14.59 -17.63 -11.61
C PRO A 281 14.64 -19.12 -11.29
N LEU A 282 15.79 -19.77 -11.47
CA LEU A 282 15.98 -21.20 -11.14
C LEU A 282 16.42 -21.41 -9.67
N ASP A 283 16.96 -20.39 -9.02
CA ASP A 283 17.45 -20.47 -7.64
C ASP A 283 16.33 -20.25 -6.61
N ILE A 284 15.19 -19.70 -7.04
CA ILE A 284 14.03 -19.46 -6.18
C ILE A 284 13.09 -20.69 -6.19
N PRO A 285 12.32 -20.91 -5.10
CA PRO A 285 11.31 -21.97 -5.09
C PRO A 285 10.31 -21.84 -6.25
N PRO A 286 9.85 -22.95 -6.83
CA PRO A 286 8.75 -22.92 -7.79
C PRO A 286 7.53 -22.24 -7.20
N ILE A 287 6.77 -21.51 -8.04
CA ILE A 287 5.58 -20.83 -7.55
C ILE A 287 4.44 -21.81 -7.30
N GLU A 288 3.79 -21.64 -6.16
CA GLU A 288 2.61 -22.40 -5.76
C GLU A 288 1.33 -21.67 -6.17
N GLY A 289 0.28 -22.44 -6.41
CA GLY A 289 -1.04 -21.93 -6.74
C GLY A 289 -2.12 -22.96 -6.47
N ILE A 290 -3.36 -22.59 -6.66
CA ILE A 290 -4.53 -23.41 -6.38
C ILE A 290 -5.32 -23.59 -7.68
N VAL A 291 -5.85 -24.79 -7.91
CA VAL A 291 -6.81 -25.02 -8.99
C VAL A 291 -8.15 -24.36 -8.63
N PRO A 292 -8.71 -23.47 -9.47
CA PRO A 292 -9.93 -22.74 -9.13
C PRO A 292 -11.10 -23.66 -8.78
N GLY A 293 -11.77 -23.36 -7.65
CA GLY A 293 -12.92 -24.13 -7.17
C GLY A 293 -12.59 -25.46 -6.48
N THR A 294 -11.32 -25.70 -6.21
CA THR A 294 -10.82 -26.84 -5.43
C THR A 294 -9.80 -26.38 -4.40
N ASP A 295 -9.42 -27.25 -3.48
CA ASP A 295 -8.31 -27.03 -2.53
C ASP A 295 -7.02 -27.73 -3.05
N GLU A 296 -6.96 -28.10 -4.33
CA GLU A 296 -5.82 -28.75 -4.94
C GLU A 296 -4.70 -27.74 -5.20
N GLU A 297 -3.58 -27.91 -4.51
CA GLU A 297 -2.37 -27.15 -4.73
C GLU A 297 -1.64 -27.64 -5.98
N ILE A 298 -1.13 -26.71 -6.76
CA ILE A 298 -0.35 -26.97 -7.96
C ILE A 298 0.92 -26.13 -7.95
N VAL A 299 2.02 -26.74 -8.34
CA VAL A 299 3.33 -26.11 -8.40
C VAL A 299 3.69 -25.85 -9.86
N ARG A 300 4.20 -24.65 -10.16
CA ARG A 300 4.70 -24.24 -11.48
C ARG A 300 6.20 -23.99 -11.42
N LYS A 301 6.95 -24.74 -12.20
CA LYS A 301 8.42 -24.58 -12.31
C LYS A 301 8.77 -23.52 -13.35
N ALA A 302 9.88 -22.84 -13.14
CA ALA A 302 10.44 -21.92 -14.12
C ALA A 302 11.03 -22.68 -15.32
N ASP A 303 10.16 -23.12 -16.23
CA ASP A 303 10.50 -23.85 -17.46
C ASP A 303 9.60 -23.35 -18.60
N ASP A 304 10.18 -23.06 -19.75
CA ASP A 304 9.47 -22.58 -20.95
C ASP A 304 8.50 -23.63 -21.53
N LYS A 305 8.65 -24.91 -21.17
CA LYS A 305 7.81 -26.02 -21.62
C LYS A 305 6.59 -26.27 -20.72
N GLU A 306 6.58 -25.71 -19.54
CA GLU A 306 5.45 -25.79 -18.63
C GLU A 306 4.24 -25.00 -19.20
N PRO A 307 3.02 -25.27 -18.73
CA PRO A 307 1.88 -24.42 -19.05
C PRO A 307 2.12 -22.99 -18.61
N PHE A 308 1.71 -22.02 -19.43
CA PHE A 308 1.89 -20.61 -19.13
C PHE A 308 1.18 -20.23 -17.83
N SER A 309 1.90 -19.55 -16.95
CA SER A 309 1.36 -18.85 -15.79
C SER A 309 2.14 -17.56 -15.51
N ALA A 310 1.42 -16.51 -15.19
CA ALA A 310 1.97 -15.20 -14.92
C ALA A 310 1.11 -14.45 -13.88
N LEU A 311 1.72 -13.49 -13.20
CA LEU A 311 1.05 -12.59 -12.27
C LEU A 311 1.10 -11.16 -12.80
N ALA A 312 -0.07 -10.53 -12.94
CA ALA A 312 -0.20 -9.12 -13.26
C ALA A 312 0.06 -8.31 -11.98
N PHE A 313 1.22 -7.65 -11.89
CA PHE A 313 1.62 -6.96 -10.65
C PHE A 313 1.42 -5.44 -10.71
N LYS A 314 1.20 -4.88 -11.90
CA LYS A 314 0.95 -3.44 -12.07
C LYS A 314 0.10 -3.19 -13.31
N VAL A 315 -0.87 -2.29 -13.17
CA VAL A 315 -1.62 -1.71 -14.29
C VAL A 315 -1.31 -0.22 -14.35
N ALA A 316 -1.11 0.31 -15.54
CA ALA A 316 -0.90 1.74 -15.77
C ALA A 316 -1.74 2.20 -16.96
N THR A 317 -2.20 3.44 -16.92
CA THR A 317 -2.84 4.09 -18.06
C THR A 317 -1.80 4.88 -18.85
N ASP A 318 -1.59 4.48 -20.07
CA ASP A 318 -0.63 5.10 -20.97
C ASP A 318 -1.35 5.98 -22.02
N PRO A 319 -0.87 7.22 -22.26
CA PRO A 319 -1.53 8.13 -23.20
C PRO A 319 -1.60 7.61 -24.65
N PHE A 320 -0.64 6.73 -25.04
CA PHE A 320 -0.49 6.28 -26.44
C PHE A 320 -1.07 4.89 -26.70
N VAL A 321 -0.92 3.97 -25.72
CA VAL A 321 -1.34 2.57 -25.88
C VAL A 321 -2.55 2.20 -25.02
N GLY A 322 -3.02 3.10 -24.19
CA GLY A 322 -4.13 2.88 -23.27
C GLY A 322 -3.71 2.06 -22.06
N LYS A 323 -4.51 1.06 -21.68
CA LYS A 323 -4.22 0.20 -20.53
C LYS A 323 -3.02 -0.69 -20.82
N LEU A 324 -1.97 -0.55 -20.00
CA LEU A 324 -0.74 -1.34 -20.02
C LEU A 324 -0.67 -2.17 -18.74
N THR A 325 -0.62 -3.49 -18.88
CA THR A 325 -0.54 -4.43 -17.77
C THR A 325 0.85 -5.01 -17.70
N PHE A 326 1.57 -4.76 -16.61
CA PHE A 326 2.87 -5.38 -16.33
C PHE A 326 2.66 -6.72 -15.65
N PHE A 327 3.38 -7.73 -16.14
CA PHE A 327 3.26 -9.08 -15.60
C PHE A 327 4.61 -9.79 -15.54
N ARG A 328 4.75 -10.67 -14.56
CA ARG A 328 5.87 -11.61 -14.41
C ARG A 328 5.44 -12.99 -14.88
N VAL A 329 6.19 -13.57 -15.79
CA VAL A 329 6.00 -14.96 -16.22
C VAL A 329 6.73 -15.90 -15.27
N TYR A 330 5.99 -16.83 -14.66
CA TYR A 330 6.56 -17.83 -13.76
C TYR A 330 6.83 -19.16 -14.47
N SER A 331 5.99 -19.54 -15.43
CA SER A 331 6.13 -20.77 -16.21
C SER A 331 5.65 -20.60 -17.65
N GLY A 332 6.17 -21.42 -18.54
CA GLY A 332 5.75 -21.47 -19.93
C GLY A 332 6.19 -20.28 -20.77
N SER A 333 5.55 -20.12 -21.91
CA SER A 333 5.76 -18.99 -22.82
C SER A 333 4.45 -18.43 -23.34
N LEU A 334 4.45 -17.16 -23.75
CA LEU A 334 3.29 -16.46 -24.27
C LEU A 334 3.64 -15.66 -25.53
N LYS A 335 2.89 -15.87 -26.61
CA LYS A 335 3.03 -15.15 -27.87
C LYS A 335 2.09 -13.96 -27.96
N SER A 336 2.57 -12.89 -28.55
CA SER A 336 1.74 -11.74 -28.93
C SER A 336 0.57 -12.19 -29.82
N GLY A 337 -0.62 -11.65 -29.59
CA GLY A 337 -1.84 -11.99 -30.30
C GLY A 337 -2.58 -13.24 -29.83
N SER A 338 -2.03 -14.02 -28.89
CA SER A 338 -2.65 -15.22 -28.33
C SER A 338 -3.73 -14.91 -27.29
N TYR A 339 -4.48 -15.95 -26.95
CA TYR A 339 -5.49 -15.89 -25.89
C TYR A 339 -4.95 -16.48 -24.60
N ILE A 340 -5.37 -15.93 -23.49
CA ILE A 340 -5.07 -16.37 -22.13
C ILE A 340 -6.35 -16.37 -21.30
N LYS A 341 -6.29 -17.04 -20.18
CA LYS A 341 -7.33 -16.98 -19.15
C LYS A 341 -6.85 -16.12 -17.98
N ASN A 342 -7.62 -15.10 -17.61
CA ASN A 342 -7.55 -14.46 -16.31
C ASN A 342 -8.30 -15.34 -15.33
N SER A 343 -7.60 -16.15 -14.57
CA SER A 343 -8.18 -17.16 -13.66
C SER A 343 -8.80 -16.56 -12.42
N THR A 344 -8.31 -15.42 -11.96
CA THR A 344 -8.87 -14.68 -10.81
C THR A 344 -10.30 -14.20 -11.09
N LYS A 345 -10.57 -13.73 -12.32
CA LYS A 345 -11.87 -13.21 -12.73
C LYS A 345 -12.68 -14.19 -13.61
N ASP A 346 -12.13 -15.35 -13.87
CA ASP A 346 -12.71 -16.38 -14.77
C ASP A 346 -13.04 -15.85 -16.19
N LYS A 347 -12.16 -14.99 -16.74
CA LYS A 347 -12.35 -14.36 -18.04
C LYS A 347 -11.29 -14.75 -19.04
N ARG A 348 -11.70 -14.90 -20.29
CA ARG A 348 -10.81 -15.10 -21.44
C ARG A 348 -10.44 -13.75 -22.02
N GLU A 349 -9.14 -13.47 -22.18
CA GLU A 349 -8.64 -12.23 -22.74
C GLU A 349 -7.66 -12.47 -23.89
N ARG A 350 -7.53 -11.49 -24.77
CA ARG A 350 -6.56 -11.55 -25.86
C ARG A 350 -5.41 -10.59 -25.56
N VAL A 351 -4.20 -11.12 -25.57
CA VAL A 351 -2.98 -10.32 -25.51
C VAL A 351 -2.77 -9.67 -26.87
N GLY A 352 -2.88 -8.36 -26.95
CA GLY A 352 -2.70 -7.63 -28.21
C GLY A 352 -1.21 -7.58 -28.59
N ARG A 353 -0.45 -6.77 -27.90
CA ARG A 353 1.01 -6.60 -28.07
C ARG A 353 1.71 -6.89 -26.76
N ILE A 354 2.93 -7.39 -26.84
CA ILE A 354 3.82 -7.56 -25.69
C ILE A 354 4.97 -6.58 -25.84
N LEU A 355 5.24 -5.84 -24.80
CA LEU A 355 6.25 -4.78 -24.78
C LEU A 355 7.33 -5.11 -23.75
N GLN A 356 8.58 -5.01 -24.16
CA GLN A 356 9.72 -4.98 -23.26
C GLN A 356 10.05 -3.52 -22.94
N MET A 357 10.22 -3.24 -21.66
CA MET A 357 10.48 -1.88 -21.19
C MET A 357 11.98 -1.61 -21.12
N HIS A 358 12.38 -0.45 -21.62
CA HIS A 358 13.74 0.04 -21.61
C HIS A 358 13.74 1.51 -21.14
N ALA A 359 13.66 1.72 -19.83
CA ALA A 359 13.48 3.06 -19.27
C ALA A 359 12.29 3.79 -19.93
N ASN A 360 12.54 4.85 -20.69
CA ASN A 360 11.48 5.61 -21.40
C ASN A 360 11.10 5.06 -22.77
N SER A 361 11.75 4.00 -23.24
CA SER A 361 11.46 3.40 -24.54
C SER A 361 10.78 2.05 -24.38
N ARG A 362 10.03 1.65 -25.41
CA ARG A 362 9.29 0.39 -25.45
C ARG A 362 9.65 -0.33 -26.73
N GLU A 363 9.98 -1.60 -26.58
CA GLU A 363 10.24 -2.48 -27.71
C GLU A 363 9.14 -3.53 -27.81
N GLU A 364 8.53 -3.67 -28.98
CA GLU A 364 7.54 -4.71 -29.22
C GLU A 364 8.25 -6.04 -29.43
N ILE A 365 7.89 -7.03 -28.62
CA ILE A 365 8.43 -8.38 -28.68
C ILE A 365 7.35 -9.40 -29.07
N SER A 366 7.74 -10.43 -29.79
CA SER A 366 6.82 -11.44 -30.29
C SER A 366 6.41 -12.50 -29.26
N GLU A 367 7.26 -12.75 -28.28
CA GLU A 367 7.10 -13.82 -27.30
C GLU A 367 7.84 -13.52 -26.01
N VAL A 368 7.28 -13.93 -24.88
CA VAL A 368 7.92 -13.93 -23.55
C VAL A 368 7.99 -15.33 -22.99
N TYR A 369 8.93 -15.53 -22.08
CA TYR A 369 9.29 -16.85 -21.54
C TYR A 369 9.28 -16.82 -19.99
N ALA A 370 9.34 -18.01 -19.38
CA ALA A 370 9.48 -18.13 -17.93
C ALA A 370 10.60 -17.21 -17.39
N GLY A 371 10.37 -16.53 -16.29
CA GLY A 371 11.31 -15.59 -15.69
C GLY A 371 11.32 -14.17 -16.29
N ASP A 372 10.58 -13.93 -17.39
CA ASP A 372 10.51 -12.60 -18.00
C ASP A 372 9.53 -11.67 -17.26
N ILE A 373 9.86 -10.38 -17.32
CA ILE A 373 8.97 -9.29 -16.91
C ILE A 373 8.68 -8.47 -18.17
N ALA A 374 7.40 -8.26 -18.47
CA ALA A 374 6.97 -7.54 -19.66
C ALA A 374 5.66 -6.78 -19.44
N GLY A 375 5.31 -5.91 -20.39
CA GLY A 375 4.03 -5.23 -20.45
C GLY A 375 3.13 -5.83 -21.54
N ALA A 376 1.85 -6.00 -21.26
CA ALA A 376 0.84 -6.39 -22.24
C ALA A 376 -0.15 -5.28 -22.52
N VAL A 377 -0.46 -5.09 -23.80
CA VAL A 377 -1.53 -4.19 -24.26
C VAL A 377 -2.72 -5.04 -24.73
N GLY A 378 -3.93 -4.62 -24.38
CA GLY A 378 -5.17 -5.27 -24.84
C GLY A 378 -5.89 -6.09 -23.78
N LEU A 379 -5.32 -6.23 -22.57
CA LEU A 379 -5.97 -6.85 -21.42
C LEU A 379 -6.95 -5.85 -20.79
N LYS A 380 -8.25 -6.05 -21.04
CA LYS A 380 -9.29 -5.08 -20.64
C LYS A 380 -9.76 -5.29 -19.20
N ASP A 381 -9.95 -6.55 -18.83
CA ASP A 381 -10.52 -6.93 -17.54
C ASP A 381 -9.46 -7.19 -16.46
N THR A 382 -8.20 -7.37 -16.84
CA THR A 382 -7.09 -7.66 -15.90
C THR A 382 -6.79 -6.48 -15.01
N SER A 383 -6.70 -6.72 -13.71
CA SER A 383 -6.29 -5.78 -12.67
C SER A 383 -5.00 -6.23 -12.00
N THR A 384 -4.42 -5.35 -11.17
CA THR A 384 -3.26 -5.70 -10.34
C THR A 384 -3.60 -6.84 -9.38
N GLY A 385 -2.75 -7.86 -9.31
CA GLY A 385 -2.95 -9.06 -8.51
C GLY A 385 -3.61 -10.23 -9.24
N ASP A 386 -4.11 -10.02 -10.47
CA ASP A 386 -4.75 -11.09 -11.24
C ASP A 386 -3.73 -12.11 -11.78
N THR A 387 -4.12 -13.37 -11.77
CA THR A 387 -3.35 -14.45 -12.40
C THR A 387 -3.76 -14.62 -13.85
N LEU A 388 -2.77 -14.70 -14.73
CA LEU A 388 -2.91 -14.97 -16.15
C LEU A 388 -2.33 -16.36 -16.45
N CYS A 389 -3.08 -17.25 -17.09
CA CYS A 389 -2.63 -18.61 -17.33
C CYS A 389 -3.13 -19.19 -18.66
N ASP A 390 -2.63 -20.38 -18.98
CA ASP A 390 -3.11 -21.17 -20.10
C ASP A 390 -4.57 -21.60 -19.88
N GLU A 391 -5.40 -21.55 -20.94
CA GLU A 391 -6.82 -21.88 -20.87
C GLU A 391 -7.09 -23.35 -20.48
N LYS A 392 -6.16 -24.25 -20.75
CA LYS A 392 -6.29 -25.67 -20.51
C LYS A 392 -5.70 -26.12 -19.17
N SER A 393 -4.86 -25.31 -18.57
CA SER A 393 -4.16 -25.60 -17.33
C SER A 393 -4.31 -24.44 -16.36
N VAL A 394 -5.54 -24.29 -15.86
CA VAL A 394 -5.95 -23.15 -15.06
C VAL A 394 -5.36 -23.24 -13.65
N VAL A 395 -4.76 -22.16 -13.19
CA VAL A 395 -4.20 -22.00 -11.86
C VAL A 395 -4.50 -20.59 -11.35
N ILE A 396 -4.74 -20.42 -10.07
CA ILE A 396 -4.69 -19.15 -9.38
C ILE A 396 -3.42 -19.17 -8.54
N LEU A 397 -2.48 -18.30 -8.87
CA LEU A 397 -1.28 -18.09 -8.07
C LEU A 397 -1.70 -17.39 -6.77
N GLU A 398 -0.85 -17.47 -5.76
CA GLU A 398 -1.08 -16.76 -4.50
C GLU A 398 -1.46 -15.29 -4.77
N SER A 399 -2.58 -14.85 -4.19
CA SER A 399 -3.08 -13.49 -4.37
C SER A 399 -2.23 -12.48 -3.60
N MET A 400 -2.05 -11.28 -4.17
CA MET A 400 -1.50 -10.16 -3.43
C MET A 400 -2.54 -9.64 -2.44
N GLU A 401 -2.16 -9.53 -1.18
CA GLU A 401 -2.95 -8.83 -0.17
C GLU A 401 -2.60 -7.35 -0.19
N PHE A 402 -3.60 -6.49 -0.22
CA PHE A 402 -3.40 -5.05 -0.20
C PHE A 402 -3.90 -4.49 1.13
N PRO A 403 -3.12 -3.63 1.80
CA PRO A 403 -3.57 -3.00 3.03
C PRO A 403 -4.75 -2.07 2.76
N GLU A 404 -5.62 -1.95 3.74
CA GLU A 404 -6.71 -1.00 3.70
C GLU A 404 -6.17 0.45 3.74
N PRO A 405 -6.83 1.38 3.03
CA PRO A 405 -6.47 2.79 3.09
C PRO A 405 -6.54 3.34 4.52
N VAL A 406 -5.62 4.23 4.87
CA VAL A 406 -5.52 4.80 6.23
C VAL A 406 -6.10 6.21 6.35
N ILE A 407 -6.27 6.93 5.25
CA ILE A 407 -6.88 8.26 5.25
C ILE A 407 -7.95 8.38 4.18
N SER A 408 -8.92 9.24 4.45
CA SER A 408 -10.00 9.54 3.52
C SER A 408 -10.25 11.05 3.45
N VAL A 409 -10.57 11.54 2.25
CA VAL A 409 -10.97 12.92 2.01
C VAL A 409 -12.21 12.95 1.12
N ALA A 410 -13.02 13.98 1.29
CA ALA A 410 -14.13 14.25 0.38
C ALA A 410 -13.62 15.03 -0.84
N ILE A 411 -14.09 14.66 -2.03
CA ILE A 411 -13.77 15.35 -3.26
C ILE A 411 -15.06 15.80 -3.95
N GLU A 412 -15.12 17.08 -4.32
CA GLU A 412 -16.29 17.69 -4.96
C GLU A 412 -15.90 18.33 -6.29
N PRO A 413 -16.54 17.95 -7.40
CA PRO A 413 -16.26 18.56 -8.70
C PRO A 413 -16.70 20.03 -8.69
N LYS A 414 -15.90 20.92 -9.30
CA LYS A 414 -16.25 22.35 -9.36
C LYS A 414 -17.39 22.66 -10.33
N SER A 415 -17.67 21.76 -11.28
CA SER A 415 -18.72 21.90 -12.26
C SER A 415 -19.43 20.57 -12.54
N LYS A 416 -20.66 20.65 -13.09
CA LYS A 416 -21.39 19.46 -13.51
C LYS A 416 -20.67 18.68 -14.63
N ALA A 417 -19.92 19.38 -15.49
CA ALA A 417 -19.11 18.73 -16.55
C ALA A 417 -17.93 17.97 -15.97
N ASP A 418 -17.39 18.40 -14.83
CA ASP A 418 -16.30 17.72 -14.13
C ASP A 418 -16.78 16.47 -13.38
N GLN A 419 -18.06 16.42 -12.99
CA GLN A 419 -18.63 15.28 -12.27
C GLN A 419 -18.55 13.98 -13.08
N ASP A 420 -18.98 14.01 -14.35
CA ASP A 420 -18.96 12.82 -15.22
C ASP A 420 -17.52 12.39 -15.52
N LYS A 421 -16.64 13.37 -15.78
CA LYS A 421 -15.21 13.10 -16.00
C LYS A 421 -14.54 12.55 -14.75
N MET A 422 -14.88 13.08 -13.58
CA MET A 422 -14.32 12.66 -12.30
C MET A 422 -14.64 11.19 -12.01
N ALA A 423 -15.88 10.75 -12.22
CA ALA A 423 -16.26 9.35 -12.00
C ALA A 423 -15.45 8.38 -12.89
N VAL A 424 -15.26 8.72 -14.17
CA VAL A 424 -14.45 7.93 -15.10
C VAL A 424 -12.98 7.93 -14.71
N ALA A 425 -12.44 9.10 -14.33
CA ALA A 425 -11.04 9.24 -13.93
C ALA A 425 -10.72 8.48 -12.63
N LEU A 426 -11.58 8.62 -11.61
CA LEU A 426 -11.44 7.89 -10.35
C LEU A 426 -11.52 6.38 -10.56
N GLY A 427 -12.41 5.89 -11.43
CA GLY A 427 -12.49 4.48 -11.79
C GLY A 427 -11.17 3.96 -12.39
N LYS A 428 -10.55 4.72 -13.30
CA LYS A 428 -9.25 4.34 -13.90
C LYS A 428 -8.13 4.34 -12.85
N LEU A 429 -8.08 5.35 -11.99
CA LEU A 429 -7.07 5.43 -10.93
C LEU A 429 -7.20 4.28 -9.93
N ALA A 430 -8.43 3.87 -9.60
CA ALA A 430 -8.68 2.70 -8.75
C ALA A 430 -8.32 1.36 -9.43
N GLU A 431 -8.36 1.28 -10.78
CA GLU A 431 -7.86 0.11 -11.50
C GLU A 431 -6.32 0.02 -11.48
N GLU A 432 -5.63 1.17 -11.44
CA GLU A 432 -4.17 1.24 -11.38
C GLU A 432 -3.64 0.92 -9.98
N ASP A 433 -4.32 1.44 -8.96
CA ASP A 433 -3.90 1.33 -7.57
C ASP A 433 -4.98 0.68 -6.68
N PRO A 434 -4.80 -0.58 -6.29
CA PRO A 434 -5.74 -1.30 -5.43
C PRO A 434 -5.89 -0.70 -4.02
N THR A 435 -4.95 0.13 -3.56
CA THR A 435 -5.02 0.81 -2.26
C THR A 435 -5.72 2.15 -2.32
N PHE A 436 -6.02 2.62 -3.52
CA PHE A 436 -6.88 3.76 -3.74
C PHE A 436 -8.32 3.29 -3.87
N LYS A 437 -9.17 3.72 -2.96
CA LYS A 437 -10.60 3.42 -2.98
C LYS A 437 -11.42 4.69 -3.22
N THR A 438 -12.54 4.51 -3.89
CA THR A 438 -13.51 5.58 -4.12
C THR A 438 -14.89 5.07 -3.84
N GLU A 439 -15.66 5.83 -3.07
CA GLU A 439 -17.04 5.51 -2.75
C GLU A 439 -17.89 6.77 -2.72
N THR A 440 -19.18 6.62 -2.92
CA THR A 440 -20.14 7.69 -2.71
C THR A 440 -20.86 7.42 -1.40
N ASN A 441 -20.68 8.31 -0.42
CA ASN A 441 -21.40 8.24 0.81
C ASN A 441 -22.90 8.51 0.53
N GLN A 442 -23.72 7.51 0.73
CA GLN A 442 -25.16 7.59 0.41
C GLN A 442 -25.94 8.56 1.32
N GLU A 443 -25.43 8.84 2.50
CA GLU A 443 -26.06 9.74 3.47
C GLU A 443 -25.72 11.20 3.19
N THR A 444 -24.48 11.50 2.88
CA THR A 444 -24.01 12.86 2.64
C THR A 444 -24.02 13.25 1.16
N GLY A 445 -24.07 12.25 0.27
CA GLY A 445 -23.95 12.44 -1.19
C GLY A 445 -22.53 12.79 -1.64
N GLN A 446 -21.55 12.83 -0.73
CA GLN A 446 -20.17 13.16 -1.04
C GLN A 446 -19.46 11.99 -1.71
N THR A 447 -18.60 12.27 -2.67
CA THR A 447 -17.60 11.32 -3.16
C THR A 447 -16.41 11.33 -2.21
N ILE A 448 -16.12 10.18 -1.61
CA ILE A 448 -14.99 9.97 -0.71
C ILE A 448 -13.89 9.25 -1.48
N ILE A 449 -12.67 9.73 -1.38
CA ILE A 449 -11.48 9.05 -1.86
C ILE A 449 -10.60 8.67 -0.67
N SER A 450 -10.09 7.46 -0.67
CA SER A 450 -9.30 6.91 0.43
C SER A 450 -7.97 6.38 -0.10
N GLY A 451 -6.90 6.57 0.66
CA GLY A 451 -5.55 6.20 0.28
C GLY A 451 -4.61 6.00 1.47
N MET A 452 -3.35 5.69 1.17
CA MET A 452 -2.33 5.30 2.15
C MET A 452 -1.72 6.49 2.91
N GLY A 453 -1.94 7.72 2.47
CA GLY A 453 -1.41 8.92 3.10
C GLY A 453 -1.77 10.19 2.35
N GLU A 454 -1.43 11.33 2.95
CA GLU A 454 -1.74 12.65 2.38
C GLU A 454 -1.06 12.85 1.03
N LEU A 455 0.22 12.51 0.92
CA LEU A 455 0.96 12.63 -0.33
C LEU A 455 0.34 11.73 -1.43
N HIS A 456 -0.12 10.52 -1.07
CA HIS A 456 -0.80 9.63 -2.01
C HIS A 456 -2.07 10.30 -2.57
N LEU A 457 -2.94 10.82 -1.71
CA LEU A 457 -4.17 11.49 -2.14
C LEU A 457 -3.91 12.80 -2.89
N ASP A 458 -2.90 13.58 -2.50
CA ASP A 458 -2.47 14.79 -3.21
C ASP A 458 -2.05 14.47 -4.65
N ILE A 459 -1.31 13.39 -4.84
CA ILE A 459 -0.89 12.94 -6.17
C ILE A 459 -2.09 12.51 -7.01
N ILE A 460 -3.03 11.77 -6.43
CA ILE A 460 -4.28 11.38 -7.11
C ILE A 460 -5.08 12.61 -7.55
N VAL A 461 -5.23 13.61 -6.68
CA VAL A 461 -5.95 14.87 -7.01
C VAL A 461 -5.22 15.65 -8.09
N ASP A 462 -3.91 15.73 -8.04
CA ASP A 462 -3.11 16.41 -9.06
C ASP A 462 -3.16 15.67 -10.42
N ARG A 463 -3.17 14.33 -10.42
CA ARG A 463 -3.41 13.52 -11.62
C ARG A 463 -4.78 13.76 -12.22
N LEU A 464 -5.83 13.86 -11.40
CA LEU A 464 -7.18 14.24 -11.88
C LEU A 464 -7.14 15.56 -12.63
N LYS A 465 -6.42 16.55 -12.14
CA LYS A 465 -6.28 17.86 -12.78
C LYS A 465 -5.42 17.81 -14.04
N ARG A 466 -4.21 17.21 -13.98
CA ARG A 466 -3.24 17.25 -15.09
C ARG A 466 -3.59 16.27 -16.21
N GLU A 467 -3.90 15.02 -15.88
CA GLU A 467 -4.15 13.97 -16.87
C GLU A 467 -5.59 13.98 -17.38
N PHE A 468 -6.56 14.11 -16.48
CA PHE A 468 -7.98 13.99 -16.80
C PHE A 468 -8.71 15.34 -17.00
N LYS A 469 -8.03 16.45 -16.73
CA LYS A 469 -8.59 17.81 -16.84
C LYS A 469 -9.87 17.98 -16.01
N VAL A 470 -9.84 17.49 -14.76
CA VAL A 470 -10.93 17.58 -13.78
C VAL A 470 -10.54 18.57 -12.70
N GLU A 471 -11.36 19.59 -12.49
CA GLU A 471 -11.21 20.53 -11.37
C GLU A 471 -12.12 20.10 -10.21
N ALA A 472 -11.54 19.92 -9.03
CA ALA A 472 -12.26 19.51 -7.82
C ALA A 472 -11.76 20.25 -6.58
N ASN A 473 -12.64 20.37 -5.57
CA ASN A 473 -12.30 20.80 -4.23
C ASN A 473 -12.11 19.56 -3.34
N VAL A 474 -11.15 19.64 -2.44
CA VAL A 474 -10.84 18.56 -1.48
C VAL A 474 -11.07 19.08 -0.06
N GLY A 475 -11.68 18.28 0.78
CA GLY A 475 -11.95 18.60 2.17
C GLY A 475 -12.12 17.36 3.05
N ASN A 476 -12.30 17.56 4.35
CA ASN A 476 -12.59 16.44 5.24
C ASN A 476 -13.97 15.86 4.95
N PRO A 477 -14.14 14.53 5.04
CA PRO A 477 -15.45 13.89 4.94
C PRO A 477 -16.39 14.40 6.02
N GLN A 478 -17.68 14.42 5.72
CA GLN A 478 -18.69 14.66 6.74
C GLN A 478 -18.82 13.43 7.64
N VAL A 479 -18.87 13.66 8.94
CA VAL A 479 -19.08 12.58 9.92
C VAL A 479 -20.55 12.14 9.88
N SER A 480 -20.79 10.84 9.76
CA SER A 480 -22.12 10.26 9.75
C SER A 480 -22.64 10.10 11.18
N TYR A 481 -23.10 11.20 11.76
CA TYR A 481 -23.75 11.18 13.08
C TYR A 481 -25.06 10.39 13.05
N ARG A 482 -25.51 9.95 14.22
CA ARG A 482 -26.82 9.33 14.46
C ARG A 482 -27.52 10.03 15.60
N GLU A 483 -28.80 9.73 15.77
CA GLU A 483 -29.59 10.15 16.93
C GLU A 483 -30.15 8.90 17.61
N THR A 484 -30.42 8.98 18.91
CA THR A 484 -31.17 7.94 19.65
C THR A 484 -31.93 8.57 20.82
N PHE A 485 -32.87 7.83 21.39
CA PHE A 485 -33.58 8.21 22.60
C PHE A 485 -32.88 7.66 23.84
N ARG A 486 -32.84 8.46 24.92
CA ARG A 486 -32.39 8.02 26.25
C ARG A 486 -33.53 7.89 27.24
N GLY A 487 -34.72 8.36 26.89
CA GLY A 487 -35.90 8.27 27.69
C GLY A 487 -37.06 7.60 26.95
N SER A 488 -38.08 7.22 27.69
CA SER A 488 -39.34 6.66 27.15
C SER A 488 -40.52 7.59 27.37
N ALA A 489 -41.42 7.65 26.40
CA ALA A 489 -42.63 8.41 26.50
C ALA A 489 -43.75 7.86 25.63
N GLU A 490 -44.96 8.07 26.10
CA GLU A 490 -46.18 7.85 25.35
C GLU A 490 -46.61 9.17 24.67
N VAL A 491 -46.78 9.13 23.36
CA VAL A 491 -47.09 10.30 22.56
C VAL A 491 -48.26 10.07 21.62
N GLU A 492 -49.03 11.12 21.45
CA GLU A 492 -50.15 11.17 20.50
C GLU A 492 -49.64 11.74 19.14
N GLY A 493 -50.03 11.06 18.05
CA GLY A 493 -49.92 11.59 16.69
C GLY A 493 -51.30 11.67 16.08
N LYS A 494 -51.76 12.89 15.78
CA LYS A 494 -53.13 13.10 15.24
C LYS A 494 -53.05 14.00 14.01
N PHE A 495 -53.47 13.47 12.88
CA PHE A 495 -53.56 14.18 11.63
C PHE A 495 -54.98 14.28 11.17
N VAL A 496 -55.50 15.51 11.08
CA VAL A 496 -56.83 15.81 10.61
C VAL A 496 -56.76 16.91 9.57
N ARG A 497 -57.25 16.65 8.37
CA ARG A 497 -57.31 17.65 7.30
C ARG A 497 -58.66 17.56 6.60
N GLN A 498 -59.41 18.67 6.57
CA GLN A 498 -60.63 18.81 5.79
C GLN A 498 -60.40 19.86 4.71
N SER A 499 -60.54 19.49 3.45
CA SER A 499 -60.46 20.40 2.31
C SER A 499 -61.54 20.01 1.32
N GLY A 500 -62.64 20.74 1.30
CA GLY A 500 -63.69 20.75 0.26
C GLY A 500 -64.06 19.45 -0.45
N GLY A 501 -64.00 18.30 0.19
CA GLY A 501 -64.22 16.96 -0.36
C GLY A 501 -63.99 15.89 0.70
N ARG A 502 -63.44 14.71 0.30
CA ARG A 502 -63.09 13.62 1.26
C ARG A 502 -61.95 14.10 2.16
N GLY A 503 -62.14 14.10 3.48
CA GLY A 503 -61.16 14.49 4.48
C GLY A 503 -60.02 13.47 4.63
N GLN A 504 -59.07 13.79 5.48
CA GLN A 504 -57.99 12.87 5.90
C GLN A 504 -57.98 12.79 7.44
N TYR A 505 -57.99 11.58 7.98
CA TYR A 505 -57.97 11.34 9.42
C TYR A 505 -57.08 10.19 9.78
N GLY A 506 -56.06 10.44 10.61
CA GLY A 506 -55.20 9.43 11.22
C GLY A 506 -54.89 9.81 12.65
N HIS A 507 -55.02 8.85 13.58
CA HIS A 507 -54.82 9.09 15.00
C HIS A 507 -54.20 7.85 15.64
N VAL A 508 -53.03 8.02 16.26
CA VAL A 508 -52.27 6.94 16.89
C VAL A 508 -51.72 7.39 18.24
N TRP A 509 -51.62 6.44 19.15
CA TRP A 509 -50.84 6.56 20.37
C TRP A 509 -49.69 5.56 20.31
N VAL A 510 -48.45 6.08 20.40
CA VAL A 510 -47.23 5.29 20.30
C VAL A 510 -46.35 5.55 21.52
N LYS A 511 -45.90 4.47 22.13
CA LYS A 511 -44.86 4.53 23.15
C LYS A 511 -43.51 4.34 22.46
N PHE A 512 -42.63 5.34 22.58
CA PHE A 512 -41.25 5.25 22.15
C PHE A 512 -40.35 4.98 23.34
N GLU A 513 -39.39 4.04 23.16
CA GLU A 513 -38.43 3.64 24.17
C GLU A 513 -37.05 3.44 23.47
N PRO A 514 -35.92 3.67 24.19
CA PRO A 514 -34.64 3.22 23.68
C PRO A 514 -34.63 1.69 23.50
N ASN A 515 -33.97 1.23 22.43
CA ASN A 515 -33.74 -0.19 22.23
C ASN A 515 -32.27 -0.51 22.64
N GLU A 516 -31.92 -1.80 22.66
CA GLU A 516 -30.54 -2.22 22.88
C GLU A 516 -29.64 -1.67 21.79
N GLU A 517 -28.39 -1.34 22.14
CA GLU A 517 -27.42 -0.78 21.22
C GLU A 517 -27.14 -1.73 20.05
N GLY A 518 -27.25 -1.21 18.81
CA GLY A 518 -27.12 -2.00 17.59
C GLY A 518 -28.34 -2.87 17.24
N ALA A 519 -29.39 -2.87 18.03
CA ALA A 519 -30.60 -3.64 17.74
C ALA A 519 -31.51 -3.00 16.65
N GLY A 520 -31.24 -1.72 16.32
CA GLY A 520 -31.98 -1.00 15.29
C GLY A 520 -33.43 -0.69 15.68
N PHE A 521 -34.30 -0.63 14.69
CA PHE A 521 -35.71 -0.28 14.86
C PHE A 521 -36.57 -1.52 15.15
N GLU A 522 -37.33 -1.50 16.24
CA GLU A 522 -38.28 -2.53 16.60
C GLU A 522 -39.69 -1.93 16.65
N PHE A 523 -40.62 -2.49 15.88
CA PHE A 523 -42.06 -2.11 15.93
C PHE A 523 -42.90 -3.17 16.61
N VAL A 524 -43.65 -2.77 17.61
CA VAL A 524 -44.54 -3.66 18.37
C VAL A 524 -45.98 -3.19 18.23
N ASN A 525 -46.84 -4.08 17.76
CA ASN A 525 -48.28 -3.84 17.69
C ASN A 525 -48.98 -4.40 18.92
N LYS A 526 -49.62 -3.52 19.73
CA LYS A 526 -50.45 -3.87 20.89
C LYS A 526 -51.90 -3.36 20.78
N ILE A 527 -52.36 -3.12 19.55
CA ILE A 527 -53.73 -2.68 19.33
C ILE A 527 -54.71 -3.77 19.77
N VAL A 528 -55.71 -3.36 20.57
CA VAL A 528 -56.80 -4.21 21.03
C VAL A 528 -58.14 -3.57 20.60
N GLY A 529 -59.13 -4.40 20.25
CA GLY A 529 -60.46 -3.94 19.89
C GLY A 529 -60.62 -3.24 18.55
N GLY A 530 -59.54 -3.23 17.68
CA GLY A 530 -59.62 -2.68 16.33
C GLY A 530 -59.70 -1.16 16.26
N VAL A 531 -59.27 -0.45 17.31
CA VAL A 531 -59.22 1.03 17.36
C VAL A 531 -58.39 1.65 16.26
N VAL A 532 -57.38 0.93 15.76
CA VAL A 532 -56.67 1.17 14.49
C VAL A 532 -56.91 -0.06 13.60
N PRO A 533 -57.56 0.09 12.43
CA PRO A 533 -57.76 -1.02 11.48
C PRO A 533 -56.43 -1.70 11.08
N ARG A 534 -56.45 -3.03 10.95
CA ARG A 534 -55.27 -3.81 10.66
C ARG A 534 -54.55 -3.38 9.38
N GLU A 535 -55.30 -2.91 8.39
CA GLU A 535 -54.82 -2.42 7.10
C GLU A 535 -53.92 -1.17 7.21
N TYR A 536 -54.09 -0.35 8.28
CA TYR A 536 -53.32 0.88 8.48
C TYR A 536 -52.11 0.71 9.39
N ILE A 537 -51.95 -0.43 10.09
CA ILE A 537 -50.85 -0.70 10.98
C ILE A 537 -49.50 -0.70 10.24
N PRO A 538 -49.37 -1.32 9.04
CA PRO A 538 -48.14 -1.20 8.26
C PRO A 538 -47.78 0.24 7.85
N SER A 539 -48.81 1.07 7.61
CA SER A 539 -48.61 2.49 7.30
C SER A 539 -48.08 3.30 8.48
N VAL A 540 -48.46 2.93 9.71
CA VAL A 540 -47.93 3.52 10.95
C VAL A 540 -46.46 3.16 11.09
N GLU A 541 -46.09 1.89 10.94
CA GLU A 541 -44.71 1.42 10.98
C GLU A 541 -43.84 2.12 9.93
N ALA A 542 -44.30 2.16 8.68
CA ALA A 542 -43.61 2.83 7.59
C ALA A 542 -43.45 4.34 7.86
N GLY A 543 -44.47 5.01 8.41
CA GLY A 543 -44.40 6.42 8.76
C GLY A 543 -43.40 6.74 9.86
N ILE A 544 -43.27 5.88 10.86
CA ILE A 544 -42.23 6.01 11.88
C ILE A 544 -40.86 5.82 11.25
N LYS A 545 -40.64 4.72 10.51
CA LYS A 545 -39.36 4.35 9.89
C LYS A 545 -38.83 5.42 8.94
N GLU A 546 -39.68 5.94 8.03
CA GLU A 546 -39.28 7.03 7.13
C GLU A 546 -38.97 8.34 7.87
N SER A 547 -39.67 8.61 8.97
CA SER A 547 -39.39 9.82 9.79
C SER A 547 -38.12 9.69 10.60
N MET A 548 -37.71 8.48 10.95
CA MET A 548 -36.45 8.22 11.63
C MET A 548 -35.24 8.57 10.76
N GLU A 549 -35.35 8.43 9.44
CA GLU A 549 -34.27 8.80 8.51
C GLU A 549 -33.88 10.29 8.59
N ASN A 550 -34.83 11.15 8.93
CA ASN A 550 -34.62 12.60 9.05
C ASN A 550 -34.32 13.05 10.48
N GLY A 551 -34.23 12.14 11.43
CA GLY A 551 -33.96 12.42 12.83
C GLY A 551 -34.95 13.35 13.49
N VAL A 552 -34.68 13.75 14.74
CA VAL A 552 -35.53 14.64 15.53
C VAL A 552 -34.78 15.83 16.15
N VAL A 553 -33.45 15.81 16.23
CA VAL A 553 -32.62 16.84 16.87
C VAL A 553 -31.88 17.68 15.84
N ALA A 554 -31.03 17.06 15.06
CA ALA A 554 -30.09 17.71 14.14
C ALA A 554 -30.23 17.21 12.69
N GLY A 555 -31.22 16.35 12.41
CA GLY A 555 -31.49 15.83 11.08
C GLY A 555 -30.68 14.58 10.73
N TYR A 556 -30.08 13.90 11.71
CA TYR A 556 -29.39 12.63 11.50
C TYR A 556 -30.29 11.43 11.75
N PRO A 557 -30.09 10.30 11.08
CA PRO A 557 -30.91 9.11 11.26
C PRO A 557 -31.02 8.70 12.73
N LEU A 558 -32.27 8.45 13.18
CA LEU A 558 -32.56 7.97 14.52
C LEU A 558 -32.41 6.44 14.53
N ILE A 559 -31.65 5.90 15.46
CA ILE A 559 -31.35 4.46 15.57
C ILE A 559 -31.71 3.93 16.97
N ASP A 560 -31.80 2.60 17.08
CA ASP A 560 -32.01 1.87 18.34
C ASP A 560 -33.23 2.35 19.11
N VAL A 561 -34.37 2.32 18.42
CA VAL A 561 -35.67 2.77 18.95
C VAL A 561 -36.71 1.66 18.86
N LYS A 562 -37.39 1.46 19.95
CA LYS A 562 -38.56 0.60 20.02
C LYS A 562 -39.83 1.45 20.03
N ALA A 563 -40.73 1.19 19.08
CA ALA A 563 -42.01 1.87 18.95
C ALA A 563 -43.14 0.87 19.20
N THR A 564 -43.95 1.12 20.20
CA THR A 564 -45.13 0.30 20.53
C THR A 564 -46.40 1.08 20.21
N LEU A 565 -47.12 0.63 19.18
CA LEU A 565 -48.46 1.15 18.87
C LEU A 565 -49.47 0.45 19.76
N TYR A 566 -50.16 1.19 20.63
CA TYR A 566 -51.07 0.59 21.62
C TYR A 566 -52.50 1.14 21.61
N ASP A 567 -52.74 2.35 21.05
CA ASP A 567 -54.06 2.96 20.95
C ASP A 567 -54.16 3.88 19.74
N GLY A 568 -55.36 4.33 19.44
CA GLY A 568 -55.64 5.25 18.34
C GLY A 568 -57.12 5.36 18.06
N SER A 569 -57.45 5.99 16.95
CA SER A 569 -58.82 6.01 16.43
C SER A 569 -58.83 6.20 14.92
N TYR A 570 -59.93 5.84 14.28
CA TYR A 570 -60.14 6.01 12.86
C TYR A 570 -61.49 6.64 12.56
N HIS A 571 -61.67 7.12 11.33
CA HIS A 571 -62.93 7.63 10.81
C HIS A 571 -63.31 6.83 9.57
N ASP A 572 -64.56 6.29 9.54
CA ASP A 572 -64.97 5.35 8.50
C ASP A 572 -64.83 5.85 7.06
N VAL A 573 -64.89 7.16 6.85
CA VAL A 573 -64.81 7.77 5.50
C VAL A 573 -63.48 8.44 5.21
N ASP A 574 -62.88 9.08 6.22
CA ASP A 574 -61.72 9.99 6.02
C ASP A 574 -60.38 9.33 6.38
N SER A 575 -60.40 8.12 6.98
CA SER A 575 -59.15 7.39 7.25
C SER A 575 -58.60 6.74 6.00
N ASN A 576 -57.27 6.82 5.84
CA ASN A 576 -56.51 6.20 4.77
C ASN A 576 -55.05 5.97 5.21
N GLU A 577 -54.31 5.18 4.44
CA GLU A 577 -52.92 4.83 4.72
C GLU A 577 -52.00 6.08 4.87
N THR A 578 -52.16 7.08 3.99
CA THR A 578 -51.39 8.31 4.04
C THR A 578 -51.64 9.11 5.33
N ALA A 579 -52.90 9.19 5.79
CA ALA A 579 -53.24 9.90 7.01
C ALA A 579 -52.60 9.23 8.27
N PHE A 580 -52.60 7.89 8.33
CA PHE A 580 -51.94 7.16 9.42
C PHE A 580 -50.44 7.27 9.35
N LYS A 581 -49.85 7.28 8.17
CA LYS A 581 -48.39 7.52 7.95
C LYS A 581 -47.99 8.90 8.47
N VAL A 582 -48.76 9.94 8.15
CA VAL A 582 -48.51 11.29 8.65
C VAL A 582 -48.72 11.38 10.17
N ALA A 583 -49.76 10.76 10.69
CA ALA A 583 -50.02 10.73 12.15
C ALA A 583 -48.85 10.06 12.90
N ALA A 584 -48.31 8.97 12.37
CA ALA A 584 -47.12 8.29 12.91
C ALA A 584 -45.88 9.19 12.92
N SER A 585 -45.64 9.92 11.81
CA SER A 585 -44.57 10.92 11.74
C SER A 585 -44.74 12.05 12.76
N MET A 586 -45.96 12.50 12.97
CA MET A 586 -46.27 13.51 14.00
C MET A 586 -46.00 12.98 15.43
N ALA A 587 -46.30 11.71 15.69
CA ALA A 587 -46.03 11.07 16.98
C ALA A 587 -44.49 11.04 17.23
N LEU A 588 -43.70 10.64 16.25
CA LEU A 588 -42.23 10.63 16.40
C LEU A 588 -41.66 12.05 16.65
N LYS A 589 -42.16 13.06 15.94
CA LYS A 589 -41.77 14.46 16.18
C LYS A 589 -42.14 14.94 17.58
N ALA A 590 -43.29 14.52 18.11
CA ALA A 590 -43.71 14.84 19.48
C ALA A 590 -42.81 14.18 20.55
N ALA A 591 -42.24 13.03 20.23
CA ALA A 591 -41.29 12.33 21.10
C ALA A 591 -40.00 13.10 21.35
N LYS A 592 -39.59 14.01 20.44
CA LYS A 592 -38.38 14.86 20.59
C LYS A 592 -38.28 15.52 21.97
N ASN A 593 -39.38 16.08 22.47
CA ASN A 593 -39.37 16.84 23.72
C ASN A 593 -39.58 15.98 24.97
N LYS A 594 -39.85 14.68 24.81
CA LYS A 594 -40.22 13.79 25.91
C LYS A 594 -39.25 12.61 26.11
N CYS A 595 -38.56 12.17 25.04
CA CYS A 595 -37.71 10.99 25.05
C CYS A 595 -36.23 11.27 25.22
N ASN A 596 -35.86 12.53 25.54
CA ASN A 596 -34.47 12.94 25.73
C ASN A 596 -33.54 12.44 24.59
N PRO A 597 -33.71 12.93 23.35
CA PRO A 597 -32.88 12.51 22.23
C PRO A 597 -31.46 13.05 22.36
N VAL A 598 -30.50 12.24 21.96
CA VAL A 598 -29.05 12.58 21.96
C VAL A 598 -28.46 12.31 20.60
N ILE A 599 -27.33 13.01 20.28
CA ILE A 599 -26.53 12.78 19.09
C ILE A 599 -25.46 11.75 19.42
N LEU A 600 -25.25 10.81 18.51
CA LEU A 600 -24.22 9.79 18.57
C LEU A 600 -23.15 10.07 17.52
N GLU A 601 -21.90 9.87 17.88
CA GLU A 601 -20.74 9.92 16.97
C GLU A 601 -20.13 8.54 16.73
N PRO A 602 -19.60 8.25 15.54
CA PRO A 602 -18.92 7.00 15.27
C PRO A 602 -17.58 6.98 15.99
N ILE A 603 -17.31 5.88 16.69
CA ILE A 603 -16.06 5.60 17.40
C ILE A 603 -15.28 4.57 16.61
N GLU A 604 -14.01 4.90 16.37
CA GLU A 604 -13.06 4.04 15.68
C GLU A 604 -12.22 3.28 16.71
N LYS A 605 -12.06 1.98 16.49
CA LYS A 605 -11.06 1.17 17.16
C LYS A 605 -9.73 1.38 16.45
N VAL A 606 -8.78 1.98 17.15
CA VAL A 606 -7.49 2.38 16.62
C VAL A 606 -6.40 1.51 17.25
N GLU A 607 -5.55 0.93 16.41
CA GLU A 607 -4.32 0.26 16.83
C GLU A 607 -3.12 1.04 16.28
N VAL A 608 -2.26 1.52 17.15
CA VAL A 608 -1.05 2.27 16.78
C VAL A 608 0.18 1.45 17.13
N VAL A 609 1.02 1.18 16.13
CA VAL A 609 2.27 0.44 16.28
C VAL A 609 3.44 1.41 16.21
N ILE A 610 4.22 1.49 17.28
CA ILE A 610 5.30 2.46 17.46
C ILE A 610 6.49 1.84 18.19
N PRO A 611 7.72 2.37 17.99
CA PRO A 611 8.83 2.11 18.93
C PRO A 611 8.51 2.60 20.33
N GLU A 612 9.04 1.92 21.35
CA GLU A 612 8.78 2.21 22.78
C GLU A 612 9.09 3.66 23.17
N GLU A 613 10.12 4.24 22.57
CA GLU A 613 10.56 5.63 22.84
C GLU A 613 9.49 6.70 22.56
N TYR A 614 8.51 6.43 21.67
CA TYR A 614 7.43 7.37 21.32
C TYR A 614 6.12 7.14 22.07
N MET A 615 6.08 6.14 22.93
CA MET A 615 4.83 5.71 23.61
C MET A 615 4.16 6.85 24.40
N GLY A 616 4.94 7.64 25.14
CA GLY A 616 4.41 8.75 25.94
C GLY A 616 3.75 9.83 25.10
N ASP A 617 4.38 10.22 24.00
CA ASP A 617 3.88 11.27 23.11
C ASP A 617 2.60 10.81 22.39
N ILE A 618 2.56 9.56 21.94
CA ILE A 618 1.39 9.00 21.25
C ILE A 618 0.20 8.81 22.19
N MET A 619 0.42 8.37 23.41
CA MET A 619 -0.66 8.31 24.42
C MET A 619 -1.22 9.69 24.74
N GLY A 620 -0.35 10.69 24.82
CA GLY A 620 -0.76 12.10 24.99
C GLY A 620 -1.60 12.60 23.80
N ASP A 621 -1.18 12.33 22.56
CA ASP A 621 -1.91 12.72 21.35
C ASP A 621 -3.28 12.04 21.27
N ILE A 622 -3.36 10.71 21.48
CA ILE A 622 -4.62 9.96 21.51
C ILE A 622 -5.58 10.54 22.56
N THR A 623 -5.08 10.84 23.75
CA THR A 623 -5.89 11.41 24.83
C THR A 623 -6.40 12.81 24.46
N SER A 624 -5.56 13.64 23.83
CA SER A 624 -5.94 14.98 23.36
C SER A 624 -7.07 14.94 22.32
N ARG A 625 -7.18 13.84 21.57
CA ARG A 625 -8.22 13.54 20.57
C ARG A 625 -9.47 12.88 21.17
N ARG A 626 -9.71 13.05 22.45
CA ARG A 626 -10.80 12.40 23.18
C ARG A 626 -10.73 10.87 23.14
N GLY A 627 -9.56 10.32 22.80
CA GLY A 627 -9.34 8.88 22.73
C GLY A 627 -9.25 8.24 24.11
N ARG A 628 -9.76 7.04 24.22
CA ARG A 628 -9.69 6.18 25.42
C ARG A 628 -8.77 5.01 25.14
N VAL A 629 -7.58 5.01 25.75
CA VAL A 629 -6.63 3.88 25.63
C VAL A 629 -7.18 2.68 26.39
N GLU A 630 -7.29 1.54 25.71
CA GLU A 630 -7.77 0.28 26.30
C GLU A 630 -6.64 -0.60 26.81
N GLY A 631 -5.52 -0.63 26.08
CA GLY A 631 -4.42 -1.50 26.43
C GLY A 631 -3.17 -1.22 25.60
N MET A 632 -2.10 -1.84 26.03
CA MET A 632 -0.80 -1.81 25.34
C MET A 632 -0.23 -3.22 25.34
N GLU A 633 0.35 -3.59 24.21
CA GLU A 633 0.97 -4.91 24.00
C GLU A 633 2.35 -4.73 23.38
N ALA A 634 3.34 -5.44 23.89
CA ALA A 634 4.65 -5.52 23.25
C ALA A 634 4.60 -6.50 22.07
N ARG A 635 5.05 -6.08 20.91
CA ARG A 635 5.15 -6.90 19.70
C ARG A 635 6.57 -6.82 19.14
N GLY A 636 7.44 -7.69 19.64
CA GLY A 636 8.88 -7.62 19.36
C GLY A 636 9.48 -6.30 19.87
N PRO A 637 10.19 -5.54 19.04
CA PRO A 637 10.76 -4.24 19.42
C PRO A 637 9.74 -3.09 19.40
N ALA A 638 8.52 -3.35 18.99
CA ALA A 638 7.46 -2.35 18.87
C ALA A 638 6.43 -2.49 20.00
N GLN A 639 5.75 -1.38 20.31
CA GLN A 639 4.59 -1.31 21.21
C GLN A 639 3.33 -1.08 20.37
N VAL A 640 2.27 -1.79 20.71
CA VAL A 640 0.94 -1.62 20.10
C VAL A 640 0.05 -0.95 21.12
N VAL A 641 -0.42 0.25 20.81
CA VAL A 641 -1.40 0.98 21.62
C VAL A 641 -2.78 0.78 20.99
N LYS A 642 -3.72 0.26 21.77
CA LYS A 642 -5.12 0.07 21.39
C LYS A 642 -5.99 1.13 22.05
N ALA A 643 -6.80 1.81 21.27
CA ALA A 643 -7.65 2.88 21.76
C ALA A 643 -8.96 2.98 20.98
N PHE A 644 -9.97 3.57 21.63
CA PHE A 644 -11.18 4.05 20.97
C PHE A 644 -11.11 5.56 20.81
N VAL A 645 -11.30 6.05 19.58
CA VAL A 645 -11.19 7.49 19.25
C VAL A 645 -12.37 7.88 18.35
N PRO A 646 -13.03 9.02 18.60
CA PRO A 646 -14.05 9.52 17.69
C PRO A 646 -13.51 9.79 16.30
N LEU A 647 -14.23 9.37 15.25
CA LEU A 647 -13.82 9.58 13.86
C LEU A 647 -13.52 11.06 13.56
N ALA A 648 -14.30 11.98 14.10
CA ALA A 648 -14.11 13.42 13.90
C ALA A 648 -12.72 13.92 14.35
N GLU A 649 -12.10 13.27 15.33
CA GLU A 649 -10.78 13.61 15.88
C GLU A 649 -9.63 12.90 15.15
N MET A 650 -9.94 11.95 14.27
CA MET A 650 -8.92 11.19 13.53
C MET A 650 -8.49 11.87 12.24
N PHE A 651 -9.17 12.92 11.78
CA PHE A 651 -8.73 13.67 10.61
C PHE A 651 -7.35 14.29 10.84
N GLY A 652 -6.42 14.05 9.90
CA GLY A 652 -5.03 14.49 10.01
C GLY A 652 -4.16 13.69 10.99
N TYR A 653 -4.67 12.60 11.59
CA TYR A 653 -3.91 11.79 12.54
C TYR A 653 -2.67 11.14 11.93
N ALA A 654 -2.74 10.69 10.68
CA ALA A 654 -1.60 10.08 9.96
C ALA A 654 -0.38 11.01 9.96
N THR A 655 -0.59 12.30 9.67
CA THR A 655 0.46 13.32 9.67
C THR A 655 1.01 13.59 11.06
N SER A 656 0.13 13.70 12.07
CA SER A 656 0.55 13.87 13.47
C SER A 656 1.39 12.68 13.94
N LEU A 657 0.93 11.45 13.68
CA LEU A 657 1.65 10.23 14.05
C LEU A 657 3.03 10.16 13.42
N ARG A 658 3.13 10.41 12.12
CA ARG A 658 4.41 10.41 11.39
C ARG A 658 5.37 11.48 11.91
N SER A 659 4.86 12.68 12.16
CA SER A 659 5.65 13.78 12.74
C SER A 659 6.19 13.42 14.12
N ASN A 660 5.34 12.86 15.00
CA ASN A 660 5.70 12.53 16.37
C ASN A 660 6.61 11.30 16.48
N THR A 661 6.63 10.42 15.46
CA THR A 661 7.41 9.17 15.46
C THR A 661 8.51 9.15 14.41
N GLN A 662 8.83 10.28 13.80
CA GLN A 662 9.81 10.37 12.71
C GLN A 662 9.53 9.36 11.57
N GLY A 663 8.25 9.14 11.26
CA GLY A 663 7.80 8.21 10.23
C GLY A 663 7.79 6.73 10.63
N ARG A 664 8.15 6.38 11.87
CA ARG A 664 8.20 4.98 12.36
C ARG A 664 6.86 4.44 12.82
N GLY A 665 5.92 5.31 13.16
CA GLY A 665 4.59 4.91 13.61
C GLY A 665 3.66 4.54 12.46
N THR A 666 2.90 3.47 12.65
CA THR A 666 1.80 3.08 11.77
C THR A 666 0.53 2.92 12.58
N TYR A 667 -0.63 3.06 11.96
CA TYR A 667 -1.90 2.80 12.62
C TYR A 667 -2.89 2.16 11.67
N THR A 668 -3.87 1.50 12.27
CA THR A 668 -5.08 1.02 11.61
C THR A 668 -6.28 1.51 12.40
N MET A 669 -7.39 1.76 11.74
CA MET A 669 -8.64 2.11 12.39
C MET A 669 -9.81 1.43 11.69
N HIS A 670 -10.82 1.04 12.48
CA HIS A 670 -12.03 0.42 12.00
C HIS A 670 -13.20 0.95 12.83
N PHE A 671 -14.34 1.19 12.19
CA PHE A 671 -15.56 1.49 12.91
C PHE A 671 -15.87 0.38 13.92
N ASP A 672 -16.16 0.77 15.17
CA ASP A 672 -16.52 -0.17 16.24
C ASP A 672 -17.98 0.03 16.67
N HIS A 673 -18.32 1.18 17.16
CA HIS A 673 -19.66 1.48 17.68
C HIS A 673 -19.97 2.98 17.64
N TYR A 674 -21.17 3.34 18.06
CA TYR A 674 -21.59 4.73 18.25
C TYR A 674 -21.60 5.07 19.74
N GLU A 675 -21.05 6.24 20.12
CA GLU A 675 -21.14 6.80 21.48
C GLU A 675 -21.81 8.16 21.50
N GLU A 676 -22.39 8.52 22.65
CA GLU A 676 -23.02 9.82 22.85
C GLU A 676 -21.97 10.95 22.81
N VAL A 677 -22.25 11.96 22.01
CA VAL A 677 -21.39 13.13 21.86
C VAL A 677 -21.44 14.00 23.13
N PRO A 678 -20.31 14.53 23.62
CA PRO A 678 -20.31 15.49 24.72
C PRO A 678 -21.22 16.69 24.43
N LYS A 679 -21.89 17.21 25.45
CA LYS A 679 -22.89 18.29 25.29
C LYS A 679 -22.38 19.50 24.52
N SER A 680 -21.12 19.92 24.77
CA SER A 680 -20.50 21.05 24.05
C SER A 680 -20.39 20.80 22.56
N VAL A 681 -19.99 19.59 22.19
CA VAL A 681 -19.84 19.19 20.78
C VAL A 681 -21.20 19.01 20.12
N ALA A 682 -22.19 18.45 20.85
CA ALA A 682 -23.57 18.32 20.36
C ALA A 682 -24.18 19.69 20.02
N GLU A 683 -23.96 20.70 20.87
CA GLU A 683 -24.43 22.08 20.61
C GLU A 683 -23.81 22.69 19.35
N GLU A 684 -22.52 22.44 19.10
CA GLU A 684 -21.84 22.87 17.88
C GLU A 684 -22.40 22.21 16.63
N ILE A 685 -22.64 20.89 16.70
CA ILE A 685 -23.23 20.11 15.60
C ILE A 685 -24.64 20.63 15.27
N ILE A 686 -25.46 20.88 16.29
CA ILE A 686 -26.83 21.38 16.11
C ILE A 686 -26.82 22.77 15.46
N LYS A 687 -25.95 23.68 15.90
CA LYS A 687 -25.80 25.04 15.32
C LYS A 687 -25.35 24.95 13.87
N LYS A 688 -24.36 24.15 13.59
CA LYS A 688 -23.84 23.97 12.21
C LYS A 688 -24.92 23.47 11.25
N ASN A 689 -25.77 22.55 11.70
CA ASN A 689 -26.85 22.01 10.86
C ASN A 689 -28.07 22.97 10.77
N ALA A 690 -28.26 23.83 11.75
CA ALA A 690 -29.27 24.87 11.69
C ALA A 690 -28.88 26.04 10.74
N GLY A 691 -27.65 26.07 10.26
CA GLY A 691 -27.16 27.14 9.39
C GLY A 691 -26.79 28.45 10.13
N GLU A 692 -26.53 28.36 11.45
CA GLU A 692 -26.13 29.47 12.33
C GLU A 692 -24.60 29.54 12.53
#